data_4663ac68e00d396883ec9460e950c4be
#
_entry.id   4663ac68e00d396883ec9460e950c4be
#
_cell.length_a   1.000
_cell.length_b   1.000
_cell.length_c   1.000
_cell.angle_alpha   90.00
_cell.angle_beta   90.00
_cell.angle_gamma   90.00
#
_symmetry.space_group_name_H-M   'P 1'
#
loop_
_entity.id
_entity.type
_entity.pdbx_description
1 polymer ?
#
loop_
_entity_poly.entity_id
_entity_poly.type
_entity_poly.pdbx_seq_one_letter_code
_entity_poly.pdbx_strand_id
1 'polypeptide(L)'
;MAKSKETAEIVVTPLMKQYNTIKAKYPDALLLFRVGDFYETFGSDAIKASEILGIILTRRANGSAAYIELAGFPHHSLDTYLPKLVRAGYRVAICDQLEDPKLTKTIVKRGVTELVTPGVSYNDKILEHKENNFLACIHLLPKTSGIAFLDISTGEFLVAQGSNDYIEKLLQTFRPSEVIVQKNKRQQFIESFGDKFYFSYFDEWVFTIEFTKELLLKQFGTVSLKGFGISELENGVIAAGIALYYLSETQHDKVQHICKISRIEEDHYVWLDKFTVRNLELIQSPNDNANTLLSTIDRTISPMGSRLLRRWILLPLKDRLPVAERHEIVDYYLQNEFFTETVEKHIKTIGDLERLISKVAVSRINPREVLQIRRALQALLPIKTACLNATHEALNHLGEQINPCELIADKIGQTIQDDPPTMVSKGQVIAQGVSDELDELRGLAHSGKDYLIKLQQREIERTGITSLKVSFNNVFGYYLEVTNSHKDKVPPEWMRKQTLVNAERYITEELKEYEQKILGAEEKIFDIENRLYNELILHLAEYVQPVQLNAQLIARLDCLLSFASIASTNNYVKPKLNDSYTLEIKNGRHPVIEKHLPTGEEYIANDVSLENDSQQIIILTGPNMSGKSALLRQTALIVLMAQIGSFVPADDAIIGMVDKIFTRVGASDNITSGESTFMVEMNETASILNNISNRSLILLDEIGRGTSTYDGISIARAITEYLHDHPLYRAKVLFATHYHELNEMASSKPRIHNYHVAVKEIGKKVIFLRKLTPGGSEHSFGIHVARMAGMPGSVLQRATNILAQLEKKHVTDDQENVRVSSKNDKTGEDIQLSFFQLDDPLLERIRDDIMALDINTLTPVEALMKLNEIKNLLKKY
;
A
#
# COMPACT_ATOMS: atom_id res chain seq x y z
N MET A 1 18.28 68.37 16.30
CA MET A 1 17.27 67.60 17.07
C MET A 1 16.42 66.81 16.08
N ALA A 2 16.75 65.57 15.83
CA ALA A 2 15.98 64.68 15.00
C ALA A 2 15.01 63.94 15.92
N LYS A 3 13.70 64.12 15.66
CA LYS A 3 12.63 63.38 16.34
C LYS A 3 12.75 61.91 15.90
N SER A 4 12.99 61.04 16.88
CA SER A 4 12.81 59.59 16.74
C SER A 4 11.38 59.30 16.33
N LYS A 5 11.18 58.67 15.17
CA LYS A 5 9.89 58.03 14.81
C LYS A 5 9.69 56.87 15.75
N GLU A 6 8.78 57.02 16.71
CA GLU A 6 8.17 55.86 17.41
C GLU A 6 7.57 54.95 16.36
N THR A 7 8.08 53.72 16.31
CA THR A 7 7.47 52.62 15.59
C THR A 7 6.13 52.35 16.25
N ALA A 8 5.02 52.74 15.60
CA ALA A 8 3.67 52.42 16.05
C ALA A 8 3.58 50.90 16.19
N GLU A 9 3.29 50.42 17.40
CA GLU A 9 2.97 49.00 17.66
C GLU A 9 1.81 48.56 16.74
N ILE A 10 2.06 47.58 15.93
CA ILE A 10 1.04 46.98 15.06
C ILE A 10 0.02 46.26 15.94
N VAL A 11 -1.15 46.85 16.16
CA VAL A 11 -2.23 46.26 16.95
C VAL A 11 -2.95 45.21 16.16
N VAL A 12 -2.59 43.94 16.42
CA VAL A 12 -3.20 42.75 15.84
C VAL A 12 -4.54 42.48 16.57
N THR A 13 -5.58 42.07 15.83
CA THR A 13 -6.89 41.69 16.43
C THR A 13 -6.73 40.56 17.45
N PRO A 14 -7.54 40.55 18.54
CA PRO A 14 -7.47 39.48 19.54
C PRO A 14 -7.65 38.07 18.97
N LEU A 15 -8.47 37.92 17.92
CA LEU A 15 -8.62 36.63 17.17
C LEU A 15 -7.31 36.21 16.52
N MET A 16 -6.66 37.15 15.83
CA MET A 16 -5.38 36.86 15.16
C MET A 16 -4.25 36.61 16.16
N LYS A 17 -4.29 37.24 17.32
CA LYS A 17 -3.35 36.97 18.41
C LYS A 17 -3.49 35.54 18.90
N GLN A 18 -4.71 35.05 19.06
CA GLN A 18 -5.00 33.63 19.42
C GLN A 18 -4.54 32.68 18.30
N TYR A 19 -4.85 32.99 17.03
CA TYR A 19 -4.39 32.22 15.88
C TYR A 19 -2.88 32.08 15.83
N ASN A 20 -2.17 33.20 15.92
CA ASN A 20 -0.70 33.22 15.86
C ASN A 20 -0.07 32.47 17.03
N THR A 21 -0.64 32.53 18.23
CA THR A 21 -0.18 31.76 19.39
C THR A 21 -0.31 30.28 19.19
N ILE A 22 -1.41 29.83 18.58
CA ILE A 22 -1.64 28.40 18.27
C ILE A 22 -0.76 27.98 17.10
N LYS A 23 -0.69 28.78 16.02
CA LYS A 23 0.16 28.50 14.86
C LYS A 23 1.63 28.36 15.21
N ALA A 24 2.13 29.15 16.15
CA ALA A 24 3.51 29.05 16.63
C ALA A 24 3.84 27.72 17.31
N LYS A 25 2.83 27.01 17.85
CA LYS A 25 3.01 25.67 18.41
C LYS A 25 3.04 24.57 17.33
N TYR A 26 2.40 24.82 16.18
CA TYR A 26 2.27 23.87 15.06
C TYR A 26 2.75 24.54 13.76
N PRO A 27 4.02 24.94 13.66
CA PRO A 27 4.52 25.73 12.53
C PRO A 27 4.40 24.99 11.19
N ASP A 28 4.60 23.68 11.21
CA ASP A 28 4.61 22.82 10.02
C ASP A 28 3.23 22.31 9.61
N ALA A 29 2.19 22.53 10.43
CA ALA A 29 0.83 22.10 10.15
C ALA A 29 -0.02 23.24 9.56
N LEU A 30 -0.87 22.91 8.58
CA LEU A 30 -1.90 23.82 8.10
C LEU A 30 -2.98 23.95 9.18
N LEU A 31 -3.23 25.17 9.69
CA LEU A 31 -4.16 25.38 10.80
C LEU A 31 -5.56 25.69 10.29
N LEU A 32 -6.50 24.77 10.51
CA LEU A 32 -7.94 24.97 10.34
C LEU A 32 -8.52 25.56 11.63
N PHE A 33 -8.77 26.87 11.62
CA PHE A 33 -9.15 27.61 12.82
C PHE A 33 -10.67 27.91 12.83
N ARG A 34 -11.41 27.37 13.81
CA ARG A 34 -12.87 27.52 13.89
C ARG A 34 -13.27 28.95 14.21
N VAL A 35 -14.01 29.60 13.31
CA VAL A 35 -14.57 30.93 13.47
C VAL A 35 -16.07 30.87 13.17
N GLY A 36 -16.89 30.80 14.23
CA GLY A 36 -18.33 30.57 14.07
C GLY A 36 -18.63 29.25 13.33
N ASP A 37 -19.32 29.34 12.20
CA ASP A 37 -19.69 28.17 11.39
C ASP A 37 -18.66 27.80 10.32
N PHE A 38 -17.47 28.43 10.31
CA PHE A 38 -16.44 28.17 9.33
C PHE A 38 -15.14 27.68 9.98
N TYR A 39 -14.40 26.85 9.26
CA TYR A 39 -12.97 26.71 9.42
C TYR A 39 -12.25 27.69 8.51
N GLU A 40 -11.50 28.62 9.09
CA GLU A 40 -10.73 29.62 8.39
C GLU A 40 -9.23 29.34 8.50
N THR A 41 -8.49 29.62 7.44
CA THR A 41 -7.03 29.60 7.41
C THR A 41 -6.51 30.97 7.03
N PHE A 42 -5.32 31.36 7.50
CA PHE A 42 -4.75 32.69 7.30
C PHE A 42 -3.34 32.65 6.74
N GLY A 43 -2.94 33.70 6.01
CA GLY A 43 -1.61 33.89 5.46
C GLY A 43 -1.16 32.79 4.52
N SER A 44 0.02 32.22 4.71
CA SER A 44 0.57 31.14 3.88
C SER A 44 -0.29 29.88 3.86
N ASP A 45 -0.97 29.58 4.97
CA ASP A 45 -1.87 28.44 5.06
C ASP A 45 -3.12 28.64 4.19
N ALA A 46 -3.63 29.88 4.10
CA ALA A 46 -4.77 30.22 3.26
C ALA A 46 -4.45 30.08 1.76
N ILE A 47 -3.26 30.49 1.34
CA ILE A 47 -2.81 30.36 -0.04
C ILE A 47 -2.75 28.87 -0.44
N LYS A 48 -2.08 28.05 0.38
CA LYS A 48 -1.96 26.60 0.17
C LYS A 48 -3.33 25.92 0.15
N ALA A 49 -4.18 26.23 1.13
CA ALA A 49 -5.52 25.65 1.22
C ALA A 49 -6.39 26.04 0.01
N SER A 50 -6.35 27.29 -0.44
CA SER A 50 -7.06 27.74 -1.64
C SER A 50 -6.64 26.97 -2.88
N GLU A 51 -5.33 26.80 -3.09
CA GLU A 51 -4.76 26.10 -4.24
C GLU A 51 -5.18 24.62 -4.26
N ILE A 52 -5.05 23.89 -3.12
CA ILE A 52 -5.33 22.46 -3.03
C ILE A 52 -6.83 22.17 -3.08
N LEU A 53 -7.63 22.97 -2.38
CA LEU A 53 -9.07 22.74 -2.23
C LEU A 53 -9.89 23.34 -3.37
N GLY A 54 -9.33 24.25 -4.16
CA GLY A 54 -10.06 25.00 -5.19
C GLY A 54 -11.09 25.98 -4.60
N ILE A 55 -10.86 26.51 -3.37
CA ILE A 55 -11.73 27.48 -2.70
C ILE A 55 -11.21 28.90 -2.91
N ILE A 56 -12.10 29.89 -2.76
CA ILE A 56 -11.78 31.30 -3.01
C ILE A 56 -10.80 31.82 -1.96
N LEU A 57 -9.70 32.42 -2.43
CA LEU A 57 -8.78 33.18 -1.59
C LEU A 57 -9.28 34.61 -1.45
N THR A 58 -9.55 35.05 -0.23
CA THR A 58 -10.01 36.39 0.12
C THR A 58 -8.99 37.08 1.03
N ARG A 59 -9.31 38.31 1.48
CA ARG A 59 -8.49 39.04 2.43
C ARG A 59 -9.33 39.57 3.58
N ARG A 60 -8.78 39.51 4.79
CA ARG A 60 -9.42 39.98 6.01
C ARG A 60 -8.62 41.17 6.60
N ALA A 61 -9.30 42.18 7.05
CA ALA A 61 -8.68 43.28 7.78
C ALA A 61 -8.18 42.82 9.16
N ASN A 62 -6.93 43.16 9.53
CA ASN A 62 -6.30 42.76 10.77
C ASN A 62 -5.92 43.96 11.65
N GLY A 63 -6.92 44.69 12.16
CA GLY A 63 -6.74 45.88 12.99
C GLY A 63 -6.03 47.03 12.24
N SER A 64 -4.99 47.59 12.83
CA SER A 64 -4.11 48.59 12.21
C SER A 64 -3.04 47.98 11.29
N ALA A 65 -2.94 46.64 11.27
CA ALA A 65 -2.06 45.89 10.38
C ALA A 65 -2.65 45.83 8.97
N ALA A 66 -1.80 45.44 8.00
CA ALA A 66 -2.24 45.17 6.64
C ALA A 66 -3.26 44.02 6.56
N TYR A 67 -3.99 43.90 5.45
CA TYR A 67 -4.85 42.79 5.18
C TYR A 67 -4.05 41.47 5.19
N ILE A 68 -4.66 40.42 5.72
CA ILE A 68 -4.13 39.04 5.70
C ILE A 68 -4.97 38.19 4.77
N GLU A 69 -4.33 37.28 4.01
CA GLU A 69 -5.01 36.31 3.17
C GLU A 69 -5.87 35.38 4.03
N LEU A 70 -7.05 35.06 3.52
CA LEU A 70 -8.05 34.22 4.16
C LEU A 70 -8.64 33.24 3.15
N ALA A 71 -8.69 31.97 3.51
CA ALA A 71 -9.48 30.95 2.85
C ALA A 71 -10.25 30.16 3.90
N GLY A 72 -11.46 29.72 3.59
CA GLY A 72 -12.25 28.97 4.55
C GLY A 72 -13.43 28.25 3.91
N PHE A 73 -13.99 27.31 4.67
CA PHE A 73 -15.14 26.50 4.28
C PHE A 73 -16.05 26.25 5.51
N PRO A 74 -17.34 25.94 5.29
CA PRO A 74 -18.27 25.64 6.39
C PRO A 74 -17.78 24.45 7.22
N HIS A 75 -17.87 24.53 8.55
CA HIS A 75 -17.33 23.49 9.45
C HIS A 75 -17.93 22.10 9.21
N HIS A 76 -19.20 22.01 8.85
CA HIS A 76 -19.86 20.74 8.51
C HIS A 76 -19.31 20.06 7.25
N SER A 77 -18.51 20.79 6.45
CA SER A 77 -17.86 20.26 5.26
C SER A 77 -16.43 19.77 5.51
N LEU A 78 -15.99 19.69 6.77
CA LEU A 78 -14.66 19.24 7.16
C LEU A 78 -14.30 17.88 6.50
N ASP A 79 -15.23 16.93 6.57
CA ASP A 79 -15.04 15.58 5.98
C ASP A 79 -14.90 15.57 4.45
N THR A 80 -15.17 16.68 3.77
CA THR A 80 -14.99 16.81 2.33
C THR A 80 -13.65 17.43 1.97
N TYR A 81 -13.19 18.39 2.78
CA TYR A 81 -11.99 19.16 2.48
C TYR A 81 -10.73 18.65 3.18
N LEU A 82 -10.83 18.16 4.40
CA LEU A 82 -9.72 17.58 5.16
C LEU A 82 -8.98 16.46 4.38
N PRO A 83 -9.68 15.48 3.77
CA PRO A 83 -9.01 14.43 3.01
C PRO A 83 -8.16 14.93 1.85
N LYS A 84 -8.55 16.01 1.19
CA LYS A 84 -7.77 16.59 0.09
C LYS A 84 -6.46 17.20 0.57
N LEU A 85 -6.46 17.87 1.71
CA LEU A 85 -5.25 18.45 2.31
C LEU A 85 -4.28 17.37 2.77
N VAL A 86 -4.79 16.33 3.45
CA VAL A 86 -3.97 15.24 3.96
C VAL A 86 -3.38 14.39 2.82
N ARG A 87 -4.17 14.07 1.79
CA ARG A 87 -3.68 13.36 0.59
C ARG A 87 -2.65 14.17 -0.20
N ALA A 88 -2.71 15.50 -0.15
CA ALA A 88 -1.66 16.37 -0.68
C ALA A 88 -0.39 16.40 0.18
N GLY A 89 -0.34 15.62 1.28
CA GLY A 89 0.83 15.46 2.15
C GLY A 89 0.96 16.51 3.25
N TYR A 90 -0.09 17.27 3.53
CA TYR A 90 -0.04 18.27 4.59
C TYR A 90 -0.51 17.71 5.93
N ARG A 91 0.19 18.07 7.00
CA ARG A 91 -0.27 17.94 8.37
C ARG A 91 -1.32 19.01 8.62
N VAL A 92 -2.46 18.66 9.17
CA VAL A 92 -3.58 19.58 9.37
C VAL A 92 -3.96 19.63 10.84
N ALA A 93 -3.79 20.78 11.48
CA ALA A 93 -4.21 21.02 12.86
C ALA A 93 -5.67 21.53 12.86
N ILE A 94 -6.57 20.76 13.44
CA ILE A 94 -7.97 21.13 13.62
C ILE A 94 -8.10 21.87 14.95
N CYS A 95 -8.49 23.13 14.88
CA CYS A 95 -8.61 23.99 16.04
C CYS A 95 -10.09 24.37 16.26
N ASP A 96 -10.69 23.80 17.31
CA ASP A 96 -12.09 24.02 17.66
C ASP A 96 -12.27 24.96 18.85
N GLN A 97 -13.52 25.40 19.05
CA GLN A 97 -13.95 26.18 20.20
C GLN A 97 -14.07 25.25 21.41
N LEU A 98 -13.36 25.57 22.50
CA LEU A 98 -13.35 24.78 23.74
C LEU A 98 -14.43 25.24 24.75
N GLU A 99 -15.13 26.31 24.45
CA GLU A 99 -16.16 26.94 25.30
C GLU A 99 -17.40 27.22 24.45
N ASP A 100 -18.60 27.15 25.07
CA ASP A 100 -19.84 27.52 24.40
C ASP A 100 -19.86 29.04 24.14
N PRO A 101 -19.99 29.47 22.88
CA PRO A 101 -20.09 30.89 22.51
C PRO A 101 -21.24 31.63 23.20
N LYS A 102 -22.33 30.93 23.56
CA LYS A 102 -23.48 31.53 24.23
C LYS A 102 -23.21 31.91 25.68
N LEU A 103 -22.27 31.25 26.33
CA LEU A 103 -21.93 31.45 27.76
C LEU A 103 -20.75 32.41 27.96
N THR A 104 -20.03 32.76 26.89
CA THR A 104 -18.77 33.51 26.96
C THR A 104 -18.99 34.99 26.57
N LYS A 105 -18.68 35.92 27.50
CA LYS A 105 -18.75 37.37 27.24
C LYS A 105 -17.50 37.94 26.51
N THR A 106 -16.47 37.14 26.38
CA THR A 106 -15.17 37.52 25.75
C THR A 106 -14.98 36.66 24.48
N ILE A 107 -13.77 36.71 23.90
CA ILE A 107 -13.43 35.83 22.77
C ILE A 107 -13.39 34.40 23.27
N VAL A 108 -14.14 33.53 22.60
CA VAL A 108 -14.19 32.08 22.83
C VAL A 108 -12.80 31.48 22.77
N LYS A 109 -12.41 30.72 23.79
CA LYS A 109 -11.15 30.01 23.84
C LYS A 109 -11.14 28.88 22.80
N ARG A 110 -10.04 28.76 22.07
CA ARG A 110 -9.84 27.71 21.06
C ARG A 110 -8.57 26.94 21.35
N GLY A 111 -8.57 25.69 20.93
CA GLY A 111 -7.41 24.80 21.04
C GLY A 111 -7.39 23.78 19.91
N VAL A 112 -6.21 23.24 19.63
CA VAL A 112 -6.09 22.11 18.69
C VAL A 112 -6.66 20.88 19.36
N THR A 113 -7.69 20.31 18.75
CA THR A 113 -8.37 19.10 19.20
C THR A 113 -7.81 17.85 18.53
N GLU A 114 -7.20 18.03 17.36
CA GLU A 114 -6.61 16.92 16.60
C GLU A 114 -5.57 17.48 15.62
N LEU A 115 -4.46 16.75 15.47
CA LEU A 115 -3.49 16.95 14.41
C LEU A 115 -3.54 15.75 13.46
N VAL A 116 -4.23 15.89 12.32
CA VAL A 116 -4.34 14.85 11.31
C VAL A 116 -3.12 14.89 10.40
N THR A 117 -2.50 13.74 10.21
CA THR A 117 -1.32 13.57 9.36
C THR A 117 -1.54 12.41 8.37
N PRO A 118 -0.72 12.29 7.31
CA PRO A 118 -0.86 11.17 6.37
C PRO A 118 -0.83 9.80 7.03
N GLY A 119 -0.02 9.59 8.06
CA GLY A 119 0.11 8.33 8.80
C GLY A 119 -0.88 8.15 9.95
N VAL A 120 -1.57 9.23 10.38
CA VAL A 120 -2.47 9.19 11.55
C VAL A 120 -3.82 9.78 11.20
N SER A 121 -4.79 8.91 10.92
CA SER A 121 -6.17 9.29 10.59
C SER A 121 -7.16 8.18 10.90
N TYR A 122 -8.36 8.57 11.38
CA TYR A 122 -9.53 7.70 11.51
C TYR A 122 -10.61 7.98 10.45
N ASN A 123 -10.39 8.95 9.57
CA ASN A 123 -11.39 9.38 8.60
C ASN A 123 -11.44 8.43 7.41
N ASP A 124 -12.57 7.72 7.24
CA ASP A 124 -12.78 6.75 6.16
C ASP A 124 -12.60 7.34 4.75
N LYS A 125 -12.76 8.66 4.58
CA LYS A 125 -12.53 9.33 3.29
C LYS A 125 -11.05 9.56 2.98
N ILE A 126 -10.17 9.48 4.00
CA ILE A 126 -8.72 9.52 3.84
C ILE A 126 -8.18 8.11 3.58
N LEU A 127 -8.72 7.14 4.31
CA LEU A 127 -8.26 5.76 4.32
C LEU A 127 -8.75 5.00 3.08
N GLU A 128 -7.86 4.19 2.51
CA GLU A 128 -8.24 3.18 1.53
C GLU A 128 -8.81 1.95 2.24
N HIS A 129 -9.96 1.44 1.78
CA HIS A 129 -10.67 0.37 2.50
C HIS A 129 -9.87 -0.95 2.55
N LYS A 130 -9.20 -1.28 1.46
CA LYS A 130 -8.47 -2.54 1.29
C LYS A 130 -6.99 -2.47 1.67
N GLU A 131 -6.52 -1.33 2.17
CA GLU A 131 -5.12 -1.11 2.55
C GLU A 131 -5.00 -0.60 3.98
N ASN A 132 -3.88 -0.95 4.63
CA ASN A 132 -3.51 -0.36 5.91
C ASN A 132 -2.94 1.04 5.71
N ASN A 133 -3.11 1.90 6.71
CA ASN A 133 -2.51 3.23 6.75
C ASN A 133 -1.41 3.28 7.80
N PHE A 134 -0.22 2.79 7.46
CA PHE A 134 0.86 2.70 8.42
C PHE A 134 1.59 4.02 8.64
N LEU A 135 1.74 4.37 9.91
CA LEU A 135 2.78 5.24 10.44
C LEU A 135 4.00 4.36 10.73
N ALA A 136 5.18 4.69 10.19
CA ALA A 136 6.41 4.02 10.57
C ALA A 136 7.27 4.91 11.47
N CYS A 137 8.00 4.30 12.39
CA CYS A 137 9.08 4.95 13.13
C CYS A 137 10.35 4.14 13.00
N ILE A 138 11.47 4.81 12.75
CA ILE A 138 12.78 4.17 12.57
C ILE A 138 13.80 4.73 13.54
N HIS A 139 14.44 3.81 14.28
CA HIS A 139 15.66 4.08 15.03
C HIS A 139 16.85 3.58 14.21
N LEU A 140 17.49 4.52 13.48
CA LEU A 140 18.55 4.22 12.51
C LEU A 140 19.92 4.13 13.19
N LEU A 141 20.60 2.99 13.02
CA LEU A 141 21.95 2.73 13.52
C LEU A 141 22.82 2.10 12.40
N PRO A 142 24.17 2.17 12.49
CA PRO A 142 25.05 1.72 11.43
C PRO A 142 24.97 0.21 11.12
N LYS A 143 24.72 -0.63 12.12
CA LYS A 143 24.73 -2.11 11.96
C LYS A 143 23.34 -2.73 12.03
N THR A 144 22.52 -2.27 12.97
CA THR A 144 21.23 -2.90 13.27
C THR A 144 20.23 -1.81 13.63
N SER A 145 19.30 -1.55 12.75
CA SER A 145 18.24 -0.55 12.96
C SER A 145 16.95 -1.20 13.45
N GLY A 146 16.14 -0.43 14.17
CA GLY A 146 14.80 -0.84 14.59
C GLY A 146 13.73 -0.10 13.83
N ILE A 147 12.62 -0.77 13.52
CA ILE A 147 11.46 -0.19 12.88
C ILE A 147 10.18 -0.65 13.54
N ALA A 148 9.21 0.23 13.61
CA ALA A 148 7.85 -0.08 14.03
C ALA A 148 6.85 0.47 13.03
N PHE A 149 5.79 -0.27 12.77
CA PHE A 149 4.65 0.12 11.93
C PHE A 149 3.39 0.12 12.78
N LEU A 150 2.64 1.19 12.73
CA LEU A 150 1.40 1.35 13.49
C LEU A 150 0.29 1.85 12.59
N ASP A 151 -0.80 1.09 12.46
CA ASP A 151 -2.04 1.55 11.84
C ASP A 151 -3.06 1.88 12.93
N ILE A 152 -3.24 3.17 13.17
CA ILE A 152 -4.17 3.66 14.21
C ILE A 152 -5.63 3.32 13.88
N SER A 153 -5.99 3.15 12.60
CA SER A 153 -7.36 2.85 12.19
C SER A 153 -7.80 1.41 12.47
N THR A 154 -6.84 0.49 12.58
CA THR A 154 -7.09 -0.94 12.86
C THR A 154 -6.55 -1.38 14.23
N GLY A 155 -5.60 -0.64 14.78
CA GLY A 155 -4.86 -1.02 15.99
C GLY A 155 -3.73 -2.01 15.71
N GLU A 156 -3.38 -2.27 14.44
CA GLU A 156 -2.28 -3.14 14.08
C GLU A 156 -0.94 -2.49 14.40
N PHE A 157 -0.12 -3.16 15.21
CA PHE A 157 1.17 -2.67 15.65
C PHE A 157 2.23 -3.73 15.47
N LEU A 158 3.19 -3.45 14.58
CA LEU A 158 4.25 -4.38 14.17
C LEU A 158 5.62 -3.79 14.50
N VAL A 159 6.56 -4.65 14.88
CA VAL A 159 7.93 -4.24 15.20
C VAL A 159 8.95 -5.22 14.64
N ALA A 160 10.05 -4.69 14.14
CA ALA A 160 11.18 -5.46 13.67
C ALA A 160 12.51 -4.79 14.03
N GLN A 161 13.57 -5.58 14.00
CA GLN A 161 14.96 -5.11 14.13
C GLN A 161 15.84 -5.97 13.23
N GLY A 162 16.76 -5.33 12.52
CA GLY A 162 17.67 -6.06 11.62
C GLY A 162 18.63 -5.13 10.88
N SER A 163 19.26 -5.68 9.83
CA SER A 163 20.14 -4.91 8.94
C SER A 163 19.36 -3.80 8.20
N ASN A 164 20.07 -2.80 7.70
CA ASN A 164 19.44 -1.73 6.93
C ASN A 164 18.74 -2.26 5.66
N ASP A 165 19.27 -3.31 5.03
CA ASP A 165 18.63 -3.96 3.90
C ASP A 165 17.29 -4.60 4.27
N TYR A 166 17.22 -5.22 5.45
CA TYR A 166 15.96 -5.76 5.99
C TYR A 166 14.95 -4.66 6.30
N ILE A 167 15.40 -3.55 6.89
CA ILE A 167 14.54 -2.38 7.16
C ILE A 167 14.04 -1.78 5.84
N GLU A 168 14.89 -1.66 4.82
CA GLU A 168 14.48 -1.17 3.49
C GLU A 168 13.40 -2.08 2.88
N LYS A 169 13.57 -3.39 2.97
CA LYS A 169 12.56 -4.37 2.54
C LYS A 169 11.22 -4.12 3.23
N LEU A 170 11.20 -3.97 4.56
CA LEU A 170 9.97 -3.74 5.32
C LEU A 170 9.32 -2.41 4.95
N LEU A 171 10.08 -1.33 4.78
CA LEU A 171 9.56 -0.03 4.33
C LEU A 171 8.86 -0.14 2.97
N GLN A 172 9.42 -0.91 2.05
CA GLN A 172 8.86 -1.10 0.73
C GLN A 172 7.67 -2.08 0.72
N THR A 173 7.68 -3.04 1.63
CA THR A 173 6.59 -4.00 1.83
C THR A 173 5.35 -3.31 2.41
N PHE A 174 5.51 -2.58 3.52
CA PHE A 174 4.41 -1.96 4.24
C PHE A 174 4.04 -0.57 3.72
N ARG A 175 4.93 0.10 2.98
CA ARG A 175 4.72 1.43 2.36
C ARG A 175 4.03 2.42 3.29
N PRO A 176 4.69 2.79 4.38
CA PRO A 176 4.07 3.68 5.34
C PRO A 176 3.73 5.03 4.70
N SER A 177 2.57 5.57 5.07
CA SER A 177 2.11 6.89 4.62
C SER A 177 2.92 8.02 5.25
N GLU A 178 3.58 7.74 6.38
CA GLU A 178 4.42 8.70 7.10
C GLU A 178 5.53 7.97 7.84
N VAL A 179 6.73 8.57 7.90
CA VAL A 179 7.90 8.00 8.57
C VAL A 179 8.45 8.99 9.60
N ILE A 180 8.59 8.51 10.83
CA ILE A 180 9.21 9.26 11.92
C ILE A 180 10.69 8.91 11.98
N VAL A 181 11.52 9.95 11.97
CA VAL A 181 13.00 9.83 12.02
C VAL A 181 13.58 10.77 13.05
N GLN A 182 14.73 10.43 13.58
CA GLN A 182 15.53 11.33 14.41
C GLN A 182 16.03 12.53 13.55
N LYS A 183 15.82 13.75 14.03
CA LYS A 183 16.06 14.99 13.27
C LYS A 183 17.47 15.09 12.69
N ASN A 184 18.49 14.71 13.48
CA ASN A 184 19.91 14.73 13.05
C ASN A 184 20.28 13.57 12.11
N LYS A 185 19.42 12.56 11.91
CA LYS A 185 19.64 11.39 11.03
C LYS A 185 18.84 11.45 9.73
N ARG A 186 18.16 12.55 9.46
CA ARG A 186 17.37 12.72 8.24
C ARG A 186 18.18 12.46 6.98
N GLN A 187 19.34 13.07 6.89
CA GLN A 187 20.20 12.96 5.70
C GLN A 187 20.66 11.50 5.50
N GLN A 188 21.08 10.84 6.56
CA GLN A 188 21.46 9.43 6.55
C GLN A 188 20.29 8.51 6.11
N PHE A 189 19.06 8.83 6.55
CA PHE A 189 17.87 8.10 6.12
C PHE A 189 17.63 8.25 4.61
N ILE A 190 17.69 9.48 4.09
CA ILE A 190 17.47 9.77 2.66
C ILE A 190 18.52 9.07 1.80
N GLU A 191 19.79 9.06 2.23
CA GLU A 191 20.87 8.34 1.54
C GLU A 191 20.67 6.84 1.51
N SER A 192 20.11 6.25 2.59
CA SER A 192 19.89 4.80 2.70
C SER A 192 18.58 4.31 2.05
N PHE A 193 17.48 5.07 2.15
CA PHE A 193 16.12 4.62 1.82
C PHE A 193 15.37 5.52 0.82
N GLY A 194 15.95 6.66 0.45
CA GLY A 194 15.34 7.63 -0.46
C GLY A 194 14.46 8.68 0.24
N ASP A 195 13.93 9.61 -0.56
CA ASP A 195 13.19 10.80 -0.10
C ASP A 195 11.67 10.76 -0.37
N LYS A 196 11.15 9.61 -0.84
CA LYS A 196 9.74 9.46 -1.28
C LYS A 196 8.71 9.39 -0.16
N PHE A 197 9.13 9.57 1.10
CA PHE A 197 8.26 9.44 2.27
C PHE A 197 7.86 10.82 2.82
N TYR A 198 6.70 10.90 3.45
CA TYR A 198 6.37 12.02 4.31
C TYR A 198 7.06 11.84 5.65
N PHE A 199 7.80 12.88 6.08
CA PHE A 199 8.63 12.81 7.26
C PHE A 199 8.08 13.60 8.43
N SER A 200 8.18 13.00 9.61
CA SER A 200 8.06 13.66 10.90
C SER A 200 9.34 13.47 11.71
N TYR A 201 9.69 14.44 12.53
CA TYR A 201 10.98 14.46 13.20
C TYR A 201 10.83 14.66 14.69
N PHE A 202 11.66 13.93 15.46
CA PHE A 202 11.87 14.18 16.88
C PHE A 202 13.34 14.42 17.18
N ASP A 203 13.58 15.12 18.30
CA ASP A 203 14.91 15.33 18.84
C ASP A 203 15.48 14.02 19.44
N GLU A 204 16.81 13.98 19.60
CA GLU A 204 17.54 12.77 20.02
C GLU A 204 17.12 12.20 21.37
N TRP A 205 16.74 13.05 22.32
CA TRP A 205 16.42 12.65 23.68
C TRP A 205 15.21 11.70 23.78
N VAL A 206 14.31 11.72 22.80
CA VAL A 206 13.15 10.82 22.73
C VAL A 206 13.56 9.40 22.37
N PHE A 207 14.69 9.23 21.65
CA PHE A 207 15.19 7.93 21.18
C PHE A 207 16.02 7.20 22.25
N THR A 208 15.46 7.05 23.45
CA THR A 208 16.08 6.34 24.57
C THR A 208 15.24 5.13 24.97
N ILE A 209 15.91 4.04 25.38
CA ILE A 209 15.23 2.80 25.72
C ILE A 209 14.37 2.93 26.98
N GLU A 210 14.83 3.70 27.95
CA GLU A 210 14.13 3.92 29.22
C GLU A 210 12.78 4.59 28.99
N PHE A 211 12.76 5.70 28.25
CA PHE A 211 11.57 6.47 27.93
C PHE A 211 10.56 5.64 27.11
N THR A 212 11.03 5.03 26.05
CA THR A 212 10.17 4.31 25.11
C THR A 212 9.62 3.01 25.70
N LYS A 213 10.40 2.31 26.52
CA LYS A 213 9.94 1.12 27.24
C LYS A 213 8.87 1.45 28.26
N GLU A 214 9.00 2.55 29.01
CA GLU A 214 7.99 3.00 29.95
C GLU A 214 6.65 3.26 29.25
N LEU A 215 6.66 3.95 28.09
CA LEU A 215 5.46 4.19 27.29
C LEU A 215 4.77 2.89 26.87
N LEU A 216 5.53 1.91 26.39
CA LEU A 216 4.98 0.61 25.98
C LEU A 216 4.41 -0.19 27.15
N LEU A 217 5.12 -0.21 28.30
CA LEU A 217 4.63 -0.88 29.52
C LEU A 217 3.32 -0.26 30.00
N LYS A 218 3.20 1.06 29.97
CA LYS A 218 2.00 1.81 30.31
C LYS A 218 0.87 1.51 29.34
N GLN A 219 1.13 1.52 28.03
CA GLN A 219 0.14 1.25 27.00
C GLN A 219 -0.48 -0.13 27.13
N PHE A 220 0.35 -1.15 27.35
CA PHE A 220 -0.11 -2.54 27.43
C PHE A 220 -0.51 -2.99 28.85
N GLY A 221 -0.40 -2.12 29.85
CA GLY A 221 -0.74 -2.43 31.25
C GLY A 221 0.08 -3.59 31.82
N THR A 222 1.37 -3.73 31.41
CA THR A 222 2.23 -4.85 31.76
C THR A 222 3.51 -4.38 32.46
N VAL A 223 4.14 -5.28 33.21
CA VAL A 223 5.43 -5.02 33.88
C VAL A 223 6.63 -5.48 33.03
N SER A 224 6.39 -6.20 31.93
CA SER A 224 7.45 -6.74 31.07
C SER A 224 6.97 -6.93 29.63
N LEU A 225 7.87 -6.65 28.68
CA LEU A 225 7.64 -6.88 27.26
C LEU A 225 7.97 -8.30 26.79
N LYS A 226 8.39 -9.21 27.69
CA LYS A 226 8.74 -10.60 27.34
C LYS A 226 7.57 -11.36 26.74
N GLY A 227 6.35 -11.15 27.23
CA GLY A 227 5.15 -11.81 26.73
C GLY A 227 4.81 -11.47 25.27
N PHE A 228 5.32 -10.36 24.75
CA PHE A 228 5.18 -9.96 23.33
C PHE A 228 6.35 -10.42 22.45
N GLY A 229 7.39 -11.07 23.03
CA GLY A 229 8.57 -11.53 22.27
C GLY A 229 9.50 -10.42 21.76
N ILE A 230 9.39 -9.20 22.31
CA ILE A 230 10.12 -8.02 21.80
C ILE A 230 11.20 -7.50 22.76
N SER A 231 11.38 -8.12 23.93
CA SER A 231 12.31 -7.63 24.97
C SER A 231 13.76 -7.53 24.52
N GLU A 232 14.17 -8.33 23.55
CA GLU A 232 15.53 -8.37 23.01
C GLU A 232 15.74 -7.42 21.82
N LEU A 233 14.66 -6.81 21.33
CA LEU A 233 14.67 -5.90 20.20
C LEU A 233 14.82 -4.44 20.67
N GLU A 234 15.94 -4.08 21.31
CA GLU A 234 16.12 -2.74 21.91
C GLU A 234 15.80 -1.61 20.93
N ASN A 235 16.35 -1.67 19.71
CA ASN A 235 16.10 -0.64 18.69
C ASN A 235 14.65 -0.67 18.17
N GLY A 236 14.04 -1.86 18.09
CA GLY A 236 12.63 -2.03 17.76
C GLY A 236 11.72 -1.46 18.84
N VAL A 237 12.04 -1.69 20.10
CA VAL A 237 11.32 -1.12 21.27
C VAL A 237 11.40 0.41 21.27
N ILE A 238 12.57 0.99 20.96
CA ILE A 238 12.72 2.43 20.82
C ILE A 238 11.80 2.95 19.71
N ALA A 239 11.84 2.35 18.52
CA ALA A 239 10.99 2.75 17.40
C ALA A 239 9.49 2.63 17.73
N ALA A 240 9.08 1.54 18.39
CA ALA A 240 7.69 1.33 18.80
C ALA A 240 7.22 2.36 19.83
N GLY A 241 8.01 2.63 20.87
CA GLY A 241 7.65 3.63 21.88
C GLY A 241 7.51 5.04 21.32
N ILE A 242 8.35 5.40 20.33
CA ILE A 242 8.25 6.70 19.65
C ILE A 242 7.00 6.80 18.78
N ALA A 243 6.59 5.71 18.13
CA ALA A 243 5.34 5.69 17.38
C ALA A 243 4.13 5.97 18.29
N LEU A 244 4.12 5.43 19.53
CA LEU A 244 3.09 5.77 20.54
C LEU A 244 3.22 7.20 21.04
N TYR A 245 4.43 7.69 21.29
CA TYR A 245 4.67 9.06 21.71
C TYR A 245 4.14 10.06 20.67
N TYR A 246 4.33 9.75 19.37
CA TYR A 246 3.81 10.58 18.29
C TYR A 246 2.27 10.70 18.32
N LEU A 247 1.55 9.66 18.71
CA LEU A 247 0.11 9.72 18.86
C LEU A 247 -0.31 10.74 19.94
N SER A 248 0.39 10.79 21.07
CA SER A 248 0.10 11.78 22.11
C SER A 248 0.40 13.20 21.66
N GLU A 249 1.50 13.42 20.94
CA GLU A 249 1.85 14.72 20.34
C GLU A 249 0.85 15.20 19.29
N THR A 250 0.18 14.25 18.61
CA THR A 250 -0.88 14.53 17.63
C THR A 250 -2.29 14.59 18.23
N GLN A 251 -2.39 14.63 19.56
CA GLN A 251 -3.65 14.70 20.33
C GLN A 251 -4.54 13.45 20.14
N HIS A 252 -3.93 12.29 19.95
CA HIS A 252 -4.61 11.00 19.88
C HIS A 252 -4.39 10.21 21.17
N ASP A 253 -4.96 10.69 22.30
CA ASP A 253 -4.72 10.09 23.63
C ASP A 253 -5.53 8.81 23.86
N LYS A 254 -6.64 8.63 23.14
CA LYS A 254 -7.50 7.45 23.26
C LYS A 254 -7.01 6.36 22.32
N VAL A 255 -6.08 5.54 22.78
CA VAL A 255 -5.44 4.48 21.97
C VAL A 255 -5.63 3.06 22.57
N GLN A 256 -6.72 2.86 23.30
CA GLN A 256 -7.02 1.59 24.01
C GLN A 256 -7.16 0.39 23.05
N HIS A 257 -7.48 0.61 21.78
CA HIS A 257 -7.54 -0.43 20.76
C HIS A 257 -6.17 -0.92 20.30
N ILE A 258 -5.08 -0.20 20.62
CA ILE A 258 -3.71 -0.70 20.42
C ILE A 258 -3.35 -1.55 21.62
N CYS A 259 -3.83 -2.79 21.64
CA CYS A 259 -3.71 -3.70 22.80
C CYS A 259 -2.64 -4.79 22.59
N LYS A 260 -2.06 -4.88 21.41
CA LYS A 260 -1.06 -5.89 21.07
C LYS A 260 0.02 -5.30 20.15
N ILE A 261 1.26 -5.74 20.36
CA ILE A 261 2.37 -5.52 19.43
C ILE A 261 2.88 -6.88 18.97
N SER A 262 3.14 -7.02 17.67
CA SER A 262 3.61 -8.27 17.07
C SER A 262 4.99 -8.08 16.45
N ARG A 263 5.89 -9.00 16.71
CA ARG A 263 7.21 -9.05 16.09
C ARG A 263 7.11 -9.59 14.67
N ILE A 264 7.77 -8.94 13.73
CA ILE A 264 8.03 -9.50 12.40
C ILE A 264 9.38 -10.22 12.48
N GLU A 265 9.35 -11.54 12.39
CA GLU A 265 10.56 -12.37 12.40
C GLU A 265 10.99 -12.70 10.98
N GLU A 266 12.21 -12.29 10.63
CA GLU A 266 12.77 -12.51 9.29
C GLU A 266 12.84 -14.00 8.94
N ASP A 267 13.10 -14.85 9.95
CA ASP A 267 13.26 -16.28 9.77
C ASP A 267 11.95 -17.05 9.48
N HIS A 268 10.79 -16.46 9.75
CA HIS A 268 9.49 -17.10 9.50
C HIS A 268 8.93 -16.86 8.09
N TYR A 269 9.51 -15.90 7.36
CA TYR A 269 8.98 -15.50 6.07
C TYR A 269 9.98 -15.68 4.94
N VAL A 270 9.46 -15.99 3.74
CA VAL A 270 10.25 -16.02 2.52
C VAL A 270 10.84 -14.64 2.26
N TRP A 271 12.13 -14.59 1.97
CA TRP A 271 12.78 -13.35 1.58
C TRP A 271 12.36 -12.98 0.15
N LEU A 272 11.69 -11.84 0.03
CA LEU A 272 11.39 -11.16 -1.23
C LEU A 272 12.06 -9.80 -1.19
N ASP A 273 13.00 -9.51 -2.07
CA ASP A 273 13.59 -8.19 -2.17
C ASP A 273 12.66 -7.22 -2.93
N LYS A 274 13.00 -5.93 -2.90
CA LYS A 274 12.24 -4.88 -3.58
C LYS A 274 12.06 -5.12 -5.07
N PHE A 275 13.07 -5.68 -5.69
CA PHE A 275 13.08 -5.95 -7.11
C PHE A 275 12.14 -7.10 -7.43
N THR A 276 12.13 -8.14 -6.62
CA THR A 276 11.24 -9.30 -6.77
C THR A 276 9.77 -8.92 -6.63
N VAL A 277 9.41 -8.12 -5.61
CA VAL A 277 8.03 -7.63 -5.43
C VAL A 277 7.55 -6.85 -6.65
N ARG A 278 8.42 -5.99 -7.21
CA ARG A 278 8.12 -5.19 -8.40
C ARG A 278 8.11 -6.04 -9.68
N ASN A 279 9.12 -6.87 -9.90
CA ASN A 279 9.30 -7.64 -11.13
C ASN A 279 8.24 -8.73 -11.31
N LEU A 280 7.73 -9.31 -10.21
CA LEU A 280 6.60 -10.23 -10.21
C LEU A 280 5.24 -9.54 -10.20
N GLU A 281 5.20 -8.21 -10.12
CA GLU A 281 3.97 -7.42 -10.06
C GLU A 281 2.99 -7.95 -9.00
N LEU A 282 3.49 -8.16 -7.76
CA LEU A 282 2.72 -8.82 -6.72
C LEU A 282 1.51 -8.00 -6.28
N ILE A 283 1.71 -6.69 -6.04
CA ILE A 283 0.70 -5.79 -5.47
C ILE A 283 0.52 -4.50 -6.28
N GLN A 284 1.51 -4.11 -7.05
CA GLN A 284 1.49 -2.94 -7.94
C GLN A 284 2.28 -3.26 -9.21
N SER A 285 1.89 -2.59 -10.30
CA SER A 285 2.62 -2.60 -11.56
C SER A 285 3.11 -1.19 -11.89
N PRO A 286 4.23 -1.04 -12.62
CA PRO A 286 4.65 0.24 -13.18
C PRO A 286 3.63 0.86 -14.14
N ASN A 287 2.74 0.06 -14.70
CA ASN A 287 1.69 0.49 -15.60
C ASN A 287 0.36 0.60 -14.85
N ASP A 288 -0.25 1.77 -14.82
CA ASP A 288 -1.47 2.07 -14.04
C ASP A 288 -2.67 1.14 -14.33
N ASN A 289 -2.72 0.52 -15.52
CA ASN A 289 -3.81 -0.39 -15.92
C ASN A 289 -3.41 -1.87 -15.93
N ALA A 290 -2.23 -2.24 -15.44
CA ALA A 290 -1.80 -3.63 -15.44
C ALA A 290 -2.35 -4.41 -14.23
N ASN A 291 -2.70 -5.66 -14.49
CA ASN A 291 -3.18 -6.56 -13.46
C ASN A 291 -2.01 -7.16 -12.66
N THR A 292 -2.18 -7.20 -11.34
CA THR A 292 -1.20 -7.75 -10.40
C THR A 292 -1.63 -9.13 -9.90
N LEU A 293 -0.73 -9.83 -9.19
CA LEU A 293 -1.13 -11.07 -8.50
C LEU A 293 -2.27 -10.78 -7.52
N LEU A 294 -2.15 -9.73 -6.68
CA LEU A 294 -3.19 -9.36 -5.71
C LEU A 294 -4.54 -9.13 -6.41
N SER A 295 -4.60 -8.30 -7.47
CA SER A 295 -5.87 -8.05 -8.18
C SER A 295 -6.47 -9.31 -8.81
N THR A 296 -5.64 -10.30 -9.10
CA THR A 296 -6.05 -11.58 -9.70
C THR A 296 -6.63 -12.52 -8.64
N ILE A 297 -6.01 -12.60 -7.46
CA ILE A 297 -6.38 -13.57 -6.43
C ILE A 297 -7.23 -12.98 -5.29
N ASP A 298 -7.44 -11.67 -5.22
CA ASP A 298 -8.31 -11.08 -4.20
C ASP A 298 -9.80 -11.29 -4.54
N ARG A 299 -10.40 -12.28 -3.90
CA ARG A 299 -11.84 -12.57 -3.86
C ARG A 299 -12.39 -12.41 -2.46
N THR A 300 -11.65 -11.75 -1.58
CA THR A 300 -12.10 -11.51 -0.21
C THR A 300 -13.34 -10.63 -0.20
N ILE A 301 -14.21 -10.91 0.73
CA ILE A 301 -15.50 -10.24 0.89
C ILE A 301 -15.34 -9.02 1.78
N SER A 302 -14.56 -9.17 2.85
CA SER A 302 -14.35 -8.11 3.84
C SER A 302 -13.09 -7.29 3.56
N PRO A 303 -13.06 -5.98 3.86
CA PRO A 303 -11.85 -5.16 3.75
C PRO A 303 -10.69 -5.69 4.61
N MET A 304 -10.98 -6.23 5.80
CA MET A 304 -9.97 -6.80 6.69
C MET A 304 -9.35 -8.07 6.09
N GLY A 305 -10.11 -8.90 5.37
CA GLY A 305 -9.58 -10.03 4.59
C GLY A 305 -8.64 -9.56 3.49
N SER A 306 -9.00 -8.52 2.74
CA SER A 306 -8.14 -7.97 1.68
C SER A 306 -6.81 -7.42 2.24
N ARG A 307 -6.83 -6.71 3.38
CA ARG A 307 -5.61 -6.24 4.08
C ARG A 307 -4.72 -7.42 4.50
N LEU A 308 -5.32 -8.48 5.05
CA LEU A 308 -4.59 -9.67 5.44
C LEU A 308 -4.00 -10.43 4.24
N LEU A 309 -4.75 -10.58 3.15
CA LEU A 309 -4.28 -11.22 1.92
C LEU A 309 -3.08 -10.48 1.32
N ARG A 310 -3.13 -9.15 1.27
CA ARG A 310 -2.01 -8.32 0.83
C ARG A 310 -0.75 -8.59 1.68
N ARG A 311 -0.90 -8.68 2.98
CA ARG A 311 0.20 -9.03 3.89
C ARG A 311 0.74 -10.45 3.64
N TRP A 312 -0.12 -11.44 3.41
CA TRP A 312 0.31 -12.81 3.14
C TRP A 312 1.10 -12.92 1.83
N ILE A 313 0.75 -12.16 0.79
CA ILE A 313 1.50 -12.12 -0.47
C ILE A 313 2.89 -11.54 -0.26
N LEU A 314 3.03 -10.50 0.57
CA LEU A 314 4.31 -9.83 0.82
C LEU A 314 5.19 -10.56 1.85
N LEU A 315 4.59 -11.36 2.72
CA LEU A 315 5.21 -12.15 3.76
C LEU A 315 4.76 -13.62 3.67
N PRO A 316 5.15 -14.35 2.58
CA PRO A 316 4.84 -15.77 2.45
C PRO A 316 5.56 -16.56 3.54
N LEU A 317 4.91 -17.62 4.02
CA LEU A 317 5.47 -18.44 5.10
C LEU A 317 6.59 -19.34 4.60
N LYS A 318 7.61 -19.50 5.43
CA LYS A 318 8.75 -20.41 5.20
C LYS A 318 8.54 -21.77 5.85
N ASP A 319 7.69 -21.84 6.88
CA ASP A 319 7.43 -23.07 7.62
C ASP A 319 6.31 -23.88 6.96
N ARG A 320 6.57 -25.18 6.75
CA ARG A 320 5.65 -26.07 6.05
C ARG A 320 4.33 -26.29 6.79
N LEU A 321 4.36 -26.45 8.11
CA LEU A 321 3.17 -26.84 8.89
C LEU A 321 2.04 -25.78 8.81
N PRO A 322 2.29 -24.50 9.06
CA PRO A 322 1.24 -23.49 8.94
C PRO A 322 0.71 -23.33 7.51
N VAL A 323 1.56 -23.57 6.48
CA VAL A 323 1.13 -23.51 5.08
C VAL A 323 0.24 -24.72 4.75
N ALA A 324 0.63 -25.92 5.19
CA ALA A 324 -0.17 -27.13 5.01
C ALA A 324 -1.56 -27.00 5.67
N GLU A 325 -1.63 -26.42 6.89
CA GLU A 325 -2.90 -26.15 7.55
C GLU A 325 -3.82 -25.25 6.71
N ARG A 326 -3.28 -24.21 6.08
CA ARG A 326 -4.06 -23.36 5.17
C ARG A 326 -4.58 -24.14 3.97
N HIS A 327 -3.76 -25.01 3.35
CA HIS A 327 -4.18 -25.87 2.24
C HIS A 327 -5.28 -26.84 2.64
N GLU A 328 -5.19 -27.42 3.83
CA GLU A 328 -6.23 -28.33 4.33
C GLU A 328 -7.57 -27.61 4.53
N ILE A 329 -7.55 -26.38 5.05
CA ILE A 329 -8.76 -25.56 5.18
C ILE A 329 -9.33 -25.18 3.82
N VAL A 330 -8.48 -24.80 2.84
CA VAL A 330 -8.93 -24.54 1.46
C VAL A 330 -9.57 -25.77 0.83
N ASP A 331 -8.97 -26.94 1.03
CA ASP A 331 -9.51 -28.21 0.57
C ASP A 331 -10.88 -28.52 1.22
N TYR A 332 -11.01 -28.25 2.52
CA TYR A 332 -12.27 -28.41 3.24
C TYR A 332 -13.37 -27.51 2.69
N TYR A 333 -13.08 -26.27 2.35
CA TYR A 333 -14.03 -25.37 1.67
C TYR A 333 -14.52 -25.94 0.34
N LEU A 334 -13.62 -26.52 -0.47
CA LEU A 334 -13.97 -27.09 -1.77
C LEU A 334 -14.83 -28.36 -1.66
N GLN A 335 -14.63 -29.14 -0.60
CA GLN A 335 -15.37 -30.40 -0.37
C GLN A 335 -16.72 -30.20 0.35
N ASN A 336 -16.92 -29.05 1.03
CA ASN A 336 -18.09 -28.80 1.90
C ASN A 336 -18.84 -27.53 1.49
N GLU A 337 -19.70 -27.65 0.50
CA GLU A 337 -20.49 -26.54 -0.06
C GLU A 337 -21.32 -25.81 1.01
N PHE A 338 -22.00 -26.56 1.89
CA PHE A 338 -22.82 -25.98 2.98
C PHE A 338 -21.98 -25.11 3.94
N PHE A 339 -20.77 -25.55 4.29
CA PHE A 339 -19.85 -24.78 5.11
C PHE A 339 -19.45 -23.48 4.39
N THR A 340 -19.09 -23.61 3.12
CA THR A 340 -18.66 -22.50 2.26
C THR A 340 -19.74 -21.45 2.11
N GLU A 341 -20.97 -21.84 1.78
CA GLU A 341 -22.12 -20.92 1.65
C GLU A 341 -22.45 -20.22 2.98
N THR A 342 -22.39 -20.99 4.10
CA THR A 342 -22.64 -20.43 5.44
C THR A 342 -21.62 -19.35 5.77
N VAL A 343 -20.35 -19.63 5.62
CA VAL A 343 -19.27 -18.68 5.93
C VAL A 343 -19.35 -17.46 5.00
N GLU A 344 -19.51 -17.67 3.68
CA GLU A 344 -19.63 -16.60 2.69
C GLU A 344 -20.80 -15.65 2.99
N LYS A 345 -21.99 -16.22 3.25
CA LYS A 345 -23.19 -15.45 3.57
C LYS A 345 -22.99 -14.54 4.77
N HIS A 346 -22.40 -15.08 5.83
CA HIS A 346 -22.27 -14.33 7.08
C HIS A 346 -21.11 -13.34 7.06
N ILE A 347 -19.98 -13.60 6.37
CA ILE A 347 -18.90 -12.62 6.18
C ILE A 347 -19.42 -11.38 5.44
N LYS A 348 -20.32 -11.52 4.45
CA LYS A 348 -20.96 -10.37 3.75
C LYS A 348 -21.67 -9.40 4.70
N THR A 349 -22.15 -9.88 5.84
CA THR A 349 -22.86 -9.06 6.84
C THR A 349 -21.90 -8.36 7.80
N ILE A 350 -20.70 -8.91 8.04
CA ILE A 350 -19.76 -8.44 9.06
C ILE A 350 -19.17 -7.06 8.70
N GLY A 351 -18.75 -6.86 7.46
CA GLY A 351 -18.10 -5.61 7.02
C GLY A 351 -16.70 -5.41 7.59
N ASP A 352 -16.32 -4.16 7.89
CA ASP A 352 -14.98 -3.82 8.43
C ASP A 352 -14.99 -3.70 9.94
N LEU A 353 -15.05 -4.84 10.63
CA LEU A 353 -15.14 -4.91 12.08
C LEU A 353 -13.88 -4.35 12.78
N GLU A 354 -12.70 -4.46 12.17
CA GLU A 354 -11.46 -3.88 12.70
C GLU A 354 -11.55 -2.36 12.86
N ARG A 355 -11.93 -1.66 11.80
CA ARG A 355 -12.04 -0.20 11.82
C ARG A 355 -13.21 0.28 12.66
N LEU A 356 -14.32 -0.45 12.66
CA LEU A 356 -15.48 -0.11 13.48
C LEU A 356 -15.15 -0.15 14.97
N ILE A 357 -14.47 -1.20 15.44
CA ILE A 357 -14.15 -1.32 16.87
C ILE A 357 -13.06 -0.32 17.30
N SER A 358 -12.16 0.05 16.42
CA SER A 358 -11.17 1.10 16.67
C SER A 358 -11.84 2.48 16.86
N LYS A 359 -12.90 2.79 16.09
CA LYS A 359 -13.71 4.01 16.28
C LYS A 359 -14.44 4.04 17.62
N VAL A 360 -14.85 2.87 18.14
CA VAL A 360 -15.43 2.74 19.51
C VAL A 360 -14.42 3.20 20.55
N ALA A 361 -13.20 2.68 20.50
CA ALA A 361 -12.16 3.01 21.49
C ALA A 361 -11.84 4.50 21.56
N VAL A 362 -11.95 5.21 20.44
CA VAL A 362 -11.72 6.67 20.36
C VAL A 362 -13.01 7.48 20.51
N SER A 363 -14.15 6.84 20.74
CA SER A 363 -15.48 7.48 20.85
C SER A 363 -15.89 8.28 19.60
N ARG A 364 -15.48 7.82 18.40
CA ARG A 364 -15.80 8.45 17.09
C ARG A 364 -16.78 7.65 16.25
N ILE A 365 -17.42 6.67 16.85
CA ILE A 365 -18.41 5.84 16.19
C ILE A 365 -19.78 6.51 16.17
N ASN A 366 -20.53 6.36 15.09
CA ASN A 366 -21.90 6.87 14.96
C ASN A 366 -22.95 5.78 15.25
N PRO A 367 -24.23 6.14 15.53
CA PRO A 367 -25.25 5.15 15.89
C PRO A 367 -25.49 4.04 14.85
N ARG A 368 -25.40 4.34 13.54
CA ARG A 368 -25.53 3.33 12.48
C ARG A 368 -24.36 2.35 12.45
N GLU A 369 -23.16 2.84 12.71
CA GLU A 369 -21.94 2.00 12.83
C GLU A 369 -22.03 1.08 14.05
N VAL A 370 -22.61 1.55 15.18
CA VAL A 370 -22.87 0.70 16.36
C VAL A 370 -23.82 -0.45 16.01
N LEU A 371 -24.89 -0.20 15.26
CA LEU A 371 -25.75 -1.26 14.76
C LEU A 371 -25.05 -2.21 13.78
N GLN A 372 -24.09 -1.71 12.99
CA GLN A 372 -23.29 -2.55 12.12
C GLN A 372 -22.42 -3.51 12.96
N ILE A 373 -21.86 -3.05 14.09
CA ILE A 373 -21.14 -3.95 15.04
C ILE A 373 -22.09 -5.02 15.58
N ARG A 374 -23.33 -4.66 16.01
CA ARG A 374 -24.33 -5.64 16.44
C ARG A 374 -24.57 -6.72 15.39
N ARG A 375 -24.84 -6.32 14.15
CA ARG A 375 -25.08 -7.24 13.02
C ARG A 375 -23.86 -8.14 12.77
N ALA A 376 -22.67 -7.58 12.85
CA ALA A 376 -21.43 -8.32 12.71
C ALA A 376 -21.29 -9.38 13.81
N LEU A 377 -21.51 -9.02 15.07
CA LEU A 377 -21.42 -9.94 16.22
C LEU A 377 -22.46 -11.07 16.10
N GLN A 378 -23.69 -10.76 15.70
CA GLN A 378 -24.73 -11.78 15.44
C GLN A 378 -24.36 -12.73 14.30
N ALA A 379 -23.65 -12.24 13.26
CA ALA A 379 -23.19 -13.08 12.16
C ALA A 379 -22.04 -14.02 12.55
N LEU A 380 -21.34 -13.77 13.66
CA LEU A 380 -20.28 -14.64 14.15
C LEU A 380 -20.80 -15.99 14.68
N LEU A 381 -21.99 -16.05 15.28
CA LEU A 381 -22.52 -17.27 15.89
C LEU A 381 -22.71 -18.42 14.88
N PRO A 382 -23.34 -18.21 13.72
CA PRO A 382 -23.42 -19.25 12.69
C PRO A 382 -22.05 -19.70 12.17
N ILE A 383 -21.09 -18.77 12.00
CA ILE A 383 -19.72 -19.11 11.58
C ILE A 383 -19.03 -19.96 12.65
N LYS A 384 -19.11 -19.53 13.91
CA LYS A 384 -18.59 -20.31 15.05
C LYS A 384 -19.15 -21.73 15.04
N THR A 385 -20.47 -21.88 14.92
CA THR A 385 -21.14 -23.17 14.93
C THR A 385 -20.69 -24.04 13.74
N ALA A 386 -20.56 -23.45 12.55
CA ALA A 386 -20.07 -24.15 11.37
C ALA A 386 -18.61 -24.63 11.57
N CYS A 387 -17.75 -23.79 12.15
CA CYS A 387 -16.36 -24.16 12.45
C CYS A 387 -16.27 -25.29 13.50
N LEU A 388 -17.06 -25.24 14.59
CA LEU A 388 -17.06 -26.27 15.63
C LEU A 388 -17.61 -27.60 15.15
N ASN A 389 -18.53 -27.61 14.20
CA ASN A 389 -19.08 -28.83 13.58
C ASN A 389 -18.23 -29.37 12.42
N ALA A 390 -17.16 -28.68 12.04
CA ALA A 390 -16.26 -29.12 10.99
C ALA A 390 -15.48 -30.37 11.44
N THR A 391 -15.22 -31.27 10.49
CA THR A 391 -14.40 -32.47 10.77
C THR A 391 -12.89 -32.17 10.76
N HIS A 392 -12.51 -30.89 10.74
CA HIS A 392 -11.14 -30.41 10.62
C HIS A 392 -10.68 -29.70 11.91
N GLU A 393 -9.61 -30.19 12.53
CA GLU A 393 -9.11 -29.71 13.84
C GLU A 393 -8.78 -28.20 13.85
N ALA A 394 -8.10 -27.70 12.83
CA ALA A 394 -7.76 -26.28 12.76
C ALA A 394 -9.01 -25.38 12.64
N LEU A 395 -10.08 -25.84 12.00
CA LEU A 395 -11.34 -25.10 11.97
C LEU A 395 -12.05 -25.15 13.32
N ASN A 396 -11.99 -26.26 14.04
CA ASN A 396 -12.53 -26.35 15.40
C ASN A 396 -11.82 -25.37 16.32
N HIS A 397 -10.49 -25.31 16.29
CA HIS A 397 -9.71 -24.33 17.06
C HIS A 397 -10.04 -22.88 16.71
N LEU A 398 -10.26 -22.56 15.44
CA LEU A 398 -10.74 -21.24 15.04
C LEU A 398 -12.12 -20.95 15.62
N GLY A 399 -13.04 -21.94 15.57
CA GLY A 399 -14.37 -21.83 16.15
C GLY A 399 -14.37 -21.62 17.66
N GLU A 400 -13.49 -22.29 18.41
CA GLU A 400 -13.32 -22.10 19.85
C GLU A 400 -12.91 -20.67 20.20
N GLN A 401 -12.03 -20.06 19.41
CA GLN A 401 -11.53 -18.72 19.64
C GLN A 401 -12.55 -17.61 19.28
N ILE A 402 -13.51 -17.88 18.40
CA ILE A 402 -14.55 -16.89 18.04
C ILE A 402 -15.45 -16.64 19.24
N ASN A 403 -15.57 -15.38 19.65
CA ASN A 403 -16.46 -14.94 20.72
C ASN A 403 -17.58 -14.04 20.17
N PRO A 404 -18.83 -14.51 20.05
CA PRO A 404 -19.94 -13.71 19.53
C PRO A 404 -20.30 -12.48 20.35
N CYS A 405 -19.78 -12.34 21.56
CA CYS A 405 -20.04 -11.20 22.47
C CYS A 405 -21.56 -10.91 22.60
N GLU A 406 -22.38 -11.96 22.83
CA GLU A 406 -23.85 -11.90 22.81
C GLU A 406 -24.41 -10.83 23.75
N LEU A 407 -23.87 -10.72 24.98
CA LEU A 407 -24.34 -9.75 25.98
C LEU A 407 -24.29 -8.30 25.46
N ILE A 408 -23.19 -7.91 24.80
CA ILE A 408 -23.08 -6.55 24.27
C ILE A 408 -23.90 -6.39 22.98
N ALA A 409 -24.01 -7.42 22.14
CA ALA A 409 -24.86 -7.40 20.95
C ALA A 409 -26.34 -7.19 21.32
N ASP A 410 -26.82 -7.88 22.36
CA ASP A 410 -28.19 -7.72 22.89
C ASP A 410 -28.38 -6.35 23.52
N LYS A 411 -27.40 -5.85 24.30
CA LYS A 411 -27.46 -4.50 24.89
C LYS A 411 -27.54 -3.41 23.82
N ILE A 412 -26.76 -3.53 22.74
CA ILE A 412 -26.87 -2.59 21.61
C ILE A 412 -28.30 -2.63 21.04
N GLY A 413 -28.87 -3.82 20.81
CA GLY A 413 -30.21 -3.98 20.27
C GLY A 413 -31.34 -3.48 21.17
N GLN A 414 -31.14 -3.56 22.48
CA GLN A 414 -32.09 -2.99 23.45
C GLN A 414 -31.98 -1.47 23.56
N THR A 415 -30.79 -0.92 23.35
CA THR A 415 -30.52 0.51 23.59
C THR A 415 -30.72 1.38 22.35
N ILE A 416 -30.29 0.93 21.17
CA ILE A 416 -30.36 1.71 19.93
C ILE A 416 -31.56 1.27 19.10
N GLN A 417 -32.30 2.22 18.56
CA GLN A 417 -33.43 1.90 17.65
C GLN A 417 -32.94 1.30 16.31
N ASP A 418 -33.81 0.61 15.58
CA ASP A 418 -33.45 -0.17 14.37
C ASP A 418 -32.92 0.68 13.19
N ASP A 419 -33.40 1.93 13.02
CA ASP A 419 -32.90 2.86 12.00
C ASP A 419 -32.56 4.23 12.62
N PRO A 420 -31.46 4.33 13.35
CA PRO A 420 -31.07 5.58 14.00
C PRO A 420 -30.49 6.57 12.99
N PRO A 421 -30.56 7.87 13.26
CA PRO A 421 -29.85 8.87 12.47
C PRO A 421 -28.34 8.69 12.59
N THR A 422 -27.58 9.28 11.67
CA THR A 422 -26.11 9.24 11.68
C THR A 422 -25.49 10.11 12.78
N MET A 423 -26.25 11.06 13.34
CA MET A 423 -25.78 11.97 14.39
C MET A 423 -26.73 11.93 15.57
N VAL A 424 -26.20 11.81 16.78
CA VAL A 424 -26.99 11.86 18.01
C VAL A 424 -27.76 13.18 18.13
N SER A 425 -27.19 14.29 17.64
CA SER A 425 -27.81 15.61 17.64
C SER A 425 -29.17 15.72 16.87
N LYS A 426 -29.45 14.72 16.02
CA LYS A 426 -30.76 14.67 15.31
C LYS A 426 -31.86 14.07 16.15
N GLY A 427 -31.57 13.55 17.33
CA GLY A 427 -32.50 12.84 18.20
C GLY A 427 -32.96 11.49 17.67
N GLN A 428 -33.77 10.78 18.43
CA GLN A 428 -34.30 9.45 18.06
C GLN A 428 -33.24 8.39 17.83
N VAL A 429 -32.20 8.37 18.66
CA VAL A 429 -31.14 7.35 18.62
C VAL A 429 -31.47 6.20 19.57
N ILE A 430 -31.93 6.51 20.75
CA ILE A 430 -32.24 5.54 21.80
C ILE A 430 -33.62 4.90 21.57
N ALA A 431 -33.70 3.58 21.75
CA ALA A 431 -34.98 2.85 21.61
C ALA A 431 -36.00 3.28 22.68
N GLN A 432 -37.28 3.10 22.38
CA GLN A 432 -38.34 3.31 23.34
C GLN A 432 -38.31 2.27 24.45
N GLY A 433 -38.59 2.66 25.70
CA GLY A 433 -38.55 1.80 26.88
C GLY A 433 -37.18 1.67 27.54
N VAL A 434 -36.13 2.37 27.06
CA VAL A 434 -34.80 2.41 27.68
C VAL A 434 -34.75 3.35 28.88
N SER A 435 -35.55 4.45 28.81
CA SER A 435 -35.65 5.47 29.87
C SER A 435 -37.05 6.08 29.91
N ASP A 436 -37.72 5.89 31.02
CA ASP A 436 -39.05 6.45 31.20
C ASP A 436 -39.05 7.98 31.09
N GLU A 437 -38.02 8.64 31.65
CA GLU A 437 -37.85 10.10 31.55
C GLU A 437 -37.74 10.58 30.09
N LEU A 438 -36.97 9.83 29.26
CA LEU A 438 -36.79 10.13 27.82
C LEU A 438 -38.13 9.98 27.07
N ASP A 439 -38.88 8.92 27.36
CA ASP A 439 -40.14 8.64 26.70
C ASP A 439 -41.22 9.65 27.08
N GLU A 440 -41.26 10.08 28.35
CA GLU A 440 -42.15 11.18 28.80
C GLU A 440 -41.80 12.50 28.09
N LEU A 441 -40.53 12.87 28.01
CA LEU A 441 -40.09 14.10 27.30
C LEU A 441 -40.38 14.04 25.79
N ARG A 442 -40.23 12.89 25.17
CA ARG A 442 -40.64 12.69 23.76
C ARG A 442 -42.15 12.84 23.55
N GLY A 443 -42.93 12.30 24.48
CA GLY A 443 -44.40 12.49 24.52
C GLY A 443 -44.78 13.95 24.63
N LEU A 444 -44.14 14.71 25.52
CA LEU A 444 -44.34 16.16 25.67
C LEU A 444 -43.94 16.94 24.42
N ALA A 445 -42.76 16.63 23.80
CA ALA A 445 -42.32 17.29 22.59
C ALA A 445 -43.24 17.01 21.38
N HIS A 446 -43.77 15.80 21.28
CA HIS A 446 -44.71 15.42 20.22
C HIS A 446 -46.09 16.09 20.41
N SER A 447 -46.61 16.03 21.64
CA SER A 447 -47.89 16.70 21.96
C SER A 447 -47.79 18.22 21.83
N GLY A 448 -46.63 18.82 22.09
CA GLY A 448 -46.35 20.22 21.84
C GLY A 448 -46.38 20.58 20.33
N LYS A 449 -45.85 19.74 19.46
CA LYS A 449 -45.91 19.94 18.00
C LYS A 449 -47.34 19.79 17.47
N ASP A 450 -48.07 18.80 17.94
CA ASP A 450 -49.50 18.65 17.60
C ASP A 450 -50.32 19.84 18.05
N TYR A 451 -50.00 20.41 19.22
CA TYR A 451 -50.64 21.62 19.70
C TYR A 451 -50.35 22.82 18.79
N LEU A 452 -49.09 22.99 18.30
CA LEU A 452 -48.79 24.07 17.34
C LEU A 452 -49.60 23.97 16.04
N ILE A 453 -49.85 22.77 15.58
CA ILE A 453 -50.74 22.53 14.41
C ILE A 453 -52.18 22.93 14.72
N LYS A 454 -52.67 22.51 15.87
CA LYS A 454 -54.02 22.90 16.36
C LYS A 454 -54.12 24.40 16.58
N LEU A 455 -53.07 25.03 17.13
CA LEU A 455 -52.99 26.48 17.30
C LEU A 455 -53.09 27.21 15.96
N GLN A 456 -52.33 26.73 14.97
CA GLN A 456 -52.35 27.27 13.62
C GLN A 456 -53.80 27.21 13.04
N GLN A 457 -54.44 26.08 13.17
CA GLN A 457 -55.76 25.81 12.64
C GLN A 457 -56.81 26.70 13.34
N ARG A 458 -56.78 26.78 14.67
CA ARG A 458 -57.63 27.67 15.49
C ARG A 458 -57.42 29.15 15.12
N GLU A 459 -56.19 29.61 14.94
CA GLU A 459 -55.91 30.99 14.57
C GLU A 459 -56.30 31.30 13.12
N ILE A 460 -56.25 30.33 12.19
CA ILE A 460 -56.77 30.45 10.82
C ILE A 460 -58.30 30.65 10.88
N GLU A 461 -58.98 29.82 11.65
CA GLU A 461 -60.47 29.94 11.81
C GLU A 461 -60.85 31.24 12.48
N ARG A 462 -60.12 31.69 13.52
CA ARG A 462 -60.43 32.92 14.27
C ARG A 462 -60.18 34.19 13.44
N THR A 463 -59.11 34.25 12.68
CA THR A 463 -58.62 35.44 11.97
C THR A 463 -59.04 35.46 10.51
N GLY A 464 -59.42 34.32 9.92
CA GLY A 464 -59.76 34.21 8.51
C GLY A 464 -58.51 34.40 7.61
N ILE A 465 -57.30 34.22 8.16
CA ILE A 465 -56.01 34.31 7.43
C ILE A 465 -55.64 32.92 6.95
N THR A 466 -56.05 32.54 5.76
CA THR A 466 -55.83 31.19 5.20
C THR A 466 -54.38 30.89 4.87
N SER A 467 -53.53 31.92 4.73
CA SER A 467 -52.09 31.80 4.47
C SER A 467 -51.21 31.75 5.73
N LEU A 468 -51.82 31.72 6.93
CA LEU A 468 -51.11 31.66 8.22
C LEU A 468 -50.27 30.40 8.32
N LYS A 469 -49.02 30.53 8.65
CA LYS A 469 -48.09 29.43 8.95
C LYS A 469 -47.45 29.62 10.29
N VAL A 470 -47.36 28.56 11.05
CA VAL A 470 -46.47 28.46 12.21
C VAL A 470 -45.15 27.92 11.70
N SER A 471 -44.04 28.64 11.95
CA SER A 471 -42.70 28.24 11.53
C SER A 471 -41.69 28.55 12.62
N PHE A 472 -40.52 27.95 12.56
CA PHE A 472 -39.43 28.11 13.50
C PHE A 472 -38.20 28.75 12.85
N ASN A 473 -37.53 29.63 13.60
CA ASN A 473 -36.24 30.23 13.22
C ASN A 473 -35.33 30.28 14.43
N ASN A 474 -34.06 29.85 14.24
CA ASN A 474 -33.06 29.78 15.33
C ASN A 474 -32.81 31.13 16.06
N VAL A 475 -33.09 32.28 15.42
CA VAL A 475 -32.88 33.60 16.02
C VAL A 475 -34.12 34.08 16.78
N PHE A 476 -35.33 33.75 16.31
CA PHE A 476 -36.56 34.33 16.84
C PHE A 476 -37.50 33.29 17.45
N GLY A 477 -37.21 32.01 17.40
CA GLY A 477 -38.02 30.90 17.86
C GLY A 477 -39.22 30.61 16.96
N TYR A 478 -40.29 30.09 17.53
CA TYR A 478 -41.56 29.87 16.83
C TYR A 478 -42.27 31.20 16.57
N TYR A 479 -42.85 31.33 15.36
CA TYR A 479 -43.59 32.52 14.94
C TYR A 479 -44.74 32.18 14.01
N LEU A 480 -45.74 33.10 13.99
CA LEU A 480 -46.82 33.12 13.04
C LEU A 480 -46.42 33.97 11.84
N GLU A 481 -46.36 33.40 10.65
CA GLU A 481 -46.06 34.13 9.43
C GLU A 481 -47.34 34.48 8.67
N VAL A 482 -47.54 35.77 8.43
CA VAL A 482 -48.71 36.34 7.73
C VAL A 482 -48.21 37.06 6.48
N THR A 483 -48.75 36.73 5.32
CA THR A 483 -48.46 37.43 4.08
C THR A 483 -49.02 38.86 4.10
N ASN A 484 -48.36 39.79 3.43
CA ASN A 484 -48.73 41.21 3.40
C ASN A 484 -50.15 41.46 2.92
N SER A 485 -50.78 40.55 2.15
CA SER A 485 -52.17 40.58 1.69
C SER A 485 -53.20 40.44 2.82
N HIS A 486 -52.83 39.95 3.99
CA HIS A 486 -53.72 39.71 5.12
C HIS A 486 -53.31 40.47 6.38
N LYS A 487 -52.47 41.46 6.24
CA LYS A 487 -51.92 42.25 7.34
C LYS A 487 -53.02 42.98 8.17
N ASP A 488 -54.07 43.45 7.52
CA ASP A 488 -55.19 44.16 8.17
C ASP A 488 -56.10 43.26 9.03
N LYS A 489 -55.94 41.92 8.91
CA LYS A 489 -56.68 40.95 9.70
C LYS A 489 -55.90 40.47 10.95
N VAL A 490 -54.70 40.99 11.16
CA VAL A 490 -53.88 40.59 12.30
C VAL A 490 -54.46 41.14 13.59
N PRO A 491 -54.74 40.31 14.61
CA PRO A 491 -55.21 40.75 15.91
C PRO A 491 -54.19 41.66 16.63
N PRO A 492 -54.65 42.69 17.36
CA PRO A 492 -53.75 43.64 18.02
C PRO A 492 -52.93 43.07 19.16
N GLU A 493 -53.29 41.90 19.70
CA GLU A 493 -52.57 41.17 20.72
C GLU A 493 -51.32 40.43 20.20
N TRP A 494 -51.18 40.25 18.87
CA TRP A 494 -50.02 39.65 18.28
C TRP A 494 -48.85 40.64 18.23
N MET A 495 -47.77 40.30 18.86
CA MET A 495 -46.53 41.12 18.83
C MET A 495 -45.72 40.87 17.57
N ARG A 496 -45.47 41.92 16.76
CA ARG A 496 -44.67 41.84 15.56
C ARG A 496 -43.20 41.72 15.93
N LYS A 497 -42.52 40.71 15.39
CA LYS A 497 -41.09 40.45 15.59
C LYS A 497 -40.23 40.85 14.41
N GLN A 498 -40.71 40.61 13.19
CA GLN A 498 -39.94 40.90 11.99
C GLN A 498 -40.84 41.22 10.81
N THR A 499 -40.38 42.17 9.99
CA THR A 499 -41.01 42.53 8.72
C THR A 499 -40.12 42.02 7.60
N LEU A 500 -40.67 41.23 6.69
CA LEU A 500 -40.05 40.72 5.48
C LEU A 500 -40.65 41.42 4.26
N VAL A 501 -40.03 41.21 3.07
CA VAL A 501 -40.53 41.83 1.82
C VAL A 501 -41.97 41.40 1.48
N ASN A 502 -42.33 40.15 1.72
CA ASN A 502 -43.63 39.56 1.34
C ASN A 502 -44.50 39.11 2.51
N ALA A 503 -44.01 39.18 3.75
CA ALA A 503 -44.70 38.68 4.94
C ALA A 503 -44.26 39.42 6.21
N GLU A 504 -45.06 39.35 7.27
CA GLU A 504 -44.67 39.75 8.61
C GLU A 504 -44.72 38.58 9.58
N ARG A 505 -43.87 38.58 10.58
CA ARG A 505 -43.73 37.54 11.58
C ARG A 505 -44.21 38.06 12.94
N TYR A 506 -45.07 37.30 13.56
CA TYR A 506 -45.69 37.62 14.81
C TYR A 506 -45.47 36.54 15.87
N ILE A 507 -45.56 36.94 17.14
CA ILE A 507 -45.50 36.02 18.29
C ILE A 507 -46.71 36.32 19.21
N THR A 508 -47.25 35.27 19.82
CA THR A 508 -48.27 35.35 20.87
C THR A 508 -47.67 34.89 22.20
N GLU A 509 -48.23 35.29 23.32
CA GLU A 509 -47.79 34.87 24.65
C GLU A 509 -47.91 33.36 24.82
N GLU A 510 -49.03 32.80 24.36
CA GLU A 510 -49.27 31.35 24.35
C GLU A 510 -48.21 30.58 23.50
N LEU A 511 -47.88 31.11 22.31
CA LEU A 511 -46.85 30.52 21.45
C LEU A 511 -45.47 30.52 22.16
N LYS A 512 -45.15 31.57 22.91
CA LYS A 512 -43.92 31.71 23.67
C LYS A 512 -43.83 30.71 24.85
N GLU A 513 -44.92 30.50 25.57
CA GLU A 513 -44.97 29.51 26.67
C GLU A 513 -44.77 28.10 26.15
N TYR A 514 -45.44 27.73 25.05
CA TYR A 514 -45.28 26.42 24.42
C TYR A 514 -43.88 26.24 23.80
N GLU A 515 -43.34 27.29 23.22
CA GLU A 515 -41.94 27.31 22.74
C GLU A 515 -40.98 26.95 23.86
N GLN A 516 -41.09 27.58 25.02
CA GLN A 516 -40.20 27.29 26.15
C GLN A 516 -40.33 25.83 26.62
N LYS A 517 -41.55 25.26 26.59
CA LYS A 517 -41.79 23.87 26.97
C LYS A 517 -41.18 22.89 25.93
N ILE A 518 -41.34 23.17 24.63
CA ILE A 518 -40.85 22.33 23.57
C ILE A 518 -39.30 22.36 23.50
N LEU A 519 -38.72 23.57 23.48
CA LEU A 519 -37.26 23.74 23.42
C LEU A 519 -36.57 23.17 24.66
N GLY A 520 -37.16 23.38 25.84
CA GLY A 520 -36.65 22.79 27.07
C GLY A 520 -36.76 21.26 27.11
N ALA A 521 -37.76 20.68 26.47
CA ALA A 521 -37.87 19.23 26.32
C ALA A 521 -36.86 18.69 25.27
N GLU A 522 -36.71 19.35 24.11
CA GLU A 522 -35.75 18.93 23.06
C GLU A 522 -34.29 18.99 23.56
N GLU A 523 -33.92 20.02 24.34
CA GLU A 523 -32.57 20.11 24.93
C GLU A 523 -32.34 18.97 25.94
N LYS A 524 -33.28 18.69 26.83
CA LYS A 524 -33.18 17.56 27.77
C LYS A 524 -33.17 16.21 27.06
N ILE A 525 -33.97 16.02 26.00
CA ILE A 525 -33.94 14.80 25.18
C ILE A 525 -32.53 14.58 24.61
N PHE A 526 -31.95 15.64 24.04
CA PHE A 526 -30.59 15.56 23.51
C PHE A 526 -29.55 15.17 24.57
N ASP A 527 -29.62 15.79 25.73
CA ASP A 527 -28.67 15.50 26.83
C ASP A 527 -28.80 14.05 27.32
N ILE A 528 -30.05 13.56 27.49
CA ILE A 528 -30.29 12.17 27.93
C ILE A 528 -29.85 11.18 26.86
N GLU A 529 -30.23 11.40 25.59
CA GLU A 529 -29.81 10.52 24.48
C GLU A 529 -28.31 10.47 24.36
N ASN A 530 -27.62 11.61 24.46
CA ASN A 530 -26.17 11.71 24.39
C ASN A 530 -25.49 10.98 25.56
N ARG A 531 -26.03 11.12 26.79
CA ARG A 531 -25.56 10.39 27.96
C ARG A 531 -25.69 8.88 27.78
N LEU A 532 -26.88 8.40 27.46
CA LEU A 532 -27.15 6.97 27.26
C LEU A 532 -26.34 6.37 26.13
N TYR A 533 -26.17 7.11 25.04
CA TYR A 533 -25.31 6.69 23.93
C TYR A 533 -23.84 6.57 24.36
N ASN A 534 -23.31 7.57 25.08
CA ASN A 534 -21.94 7.55 25.57
C ASN A 534 -21.70 6.43 26.59
N GLU A 535 -22.67 6.14 27.46
CA GLU A 535 -22.64 5.00 28.38
C GLU A 535 -22.57 3.67 27.62
N LEU A 536 -23.35 3.52 26.53
CA LEU A 536 -23.28 2.34 25.68
C LEU A 536 -21.90 2.19 25.02
N ILE A 537 -21.34 3.30 24.50
CA ILE A 537 -19.99 3.28 23.89
C ILE A 537 -18.92 2.90 24.90
N LEU A 538 -19.00 3.37 26.13
CA LEU A 538 -18.07 2.98 27.21
C LEU A 538 -18.16 1.48 27.51
N HIS A 539 -19.37 0.92 27.58
CA HIS A 539 -19.53 -0.53 27.74
C HIS A 539 -19.01 -1.33 26.55
N LEU A 540 -19.25 -0.84 25.32
CA LEU A 540 -18.75 -1.49 24.11
C LEU A 540 -17.21 -1.44 24.05
N ALA A 541 -16.57 -0.42 24.60
CA ALA A 541 -15.12 -0.29 24.66
C ALA A 541 -14.44 -1.41 25.51
N GLU A 542 -15.16 -2.03 26.45
CA GLU A 542 -14.66 -3.19 27.19
C GLU A 542 -14.49 -4.43 26.32
N TYR A 543 -15.19 -4.49 25.18
CA TYR A 543 -15.15 -5.60 24.24
C TYR A 543 -14.17 -5.39 23.06
N VAL A 544 -13.34 -4.34 23.10
CA VAL A 544 -12.38 -4.04 22.00
C VAL A 544 -11.50 -5.25 21.69
N GLN A 545 -10.88 -5.86 22.70
CA GLN A 545 -9.95 -6.99 22.49
C GLN A 545 -10.63 -8.23 21.88
N PRO A 546 -11.74 -8.77 22.43
CA PRO A 546 -12.39 -9.94 21.83
C PRO A 546 -12.94 -9.64 20.41
N VAL A 547 -13.43 -8.43 20.15
CA VAL A 547 -13.91 -8.05 18.82
C VAL A 547 -12.76 -7.93 17.81
N GLN A 548 -11.60 -7.40 18.21
CA GLN A 548 -10.41 -7.40 17.34
C GLN A 548 -9.91 -8.81 17.03
N LEU A 549 -9.93 -9.72 18.01
CA LEU A 549 -9.60 -11.13 17.77
C LEU A 549 -10.57 -11.74 16.75
N ASN A 550 -11.88 -11.54 16.93
CA ASN A 550 -12.88 -11.98 15.96
C ASN A 550 -12.59 -11.46 14.55
N ALA A 551 -12.27 -10.17 14.41
CA ALA A 551 -11.95 -9.56 13.13
C ALA A 551 -10.74 -10.25 12.45
N GLN A 552 -9.68 -10.57 13.22
CA GLN A 552 -8.52 -11.30 12.70
C GLN A 552 -8.86 -12.74 12.26
N LEU A 553 -9.68 -13.47 13.05
CA LEU A 553 -10.11 -14.81 12.72
C LEU A 553 -10.99 -14.83 11.46
N ILE A 554 -11.93 -13.89 11.36
CA ILE A 554 -12.78 -13.73 10.17
C ILE A 554 -11.97 -13.32 8.94
N ALA A 555 -11.01 -12.42 9.06
CA ALA A 555 -10.10 -12.07 7.97
C ALA A 555 -9.32 -13.29 7.46
N ARG A 556 -8.88 -14.18 8.37
CA ARG A 556 -8.22 -15.43 8.02
C ARG A 556 -9.15 -16.38 7.25
N LEU A 557 -10.37 -16.59 7.74
CA LEU A 557 -11.39 -17.40 7.05
C LEU A 557 -11.74 -16.85 5.68
N ASP A 558 -11.84 -15.52 5.55
CA ASP A 558 -12.14 -14.81 4.30
C ASP A 558 -11.01 -14.97 3.26
N CYS A 559 -9.74 -14.89 3.68
CA CYS A 559 -8.61 -15.17 2.79
C CYS A 559 -8.62 -16.61 2.27
N LEU A 560 -8.88 -17.58 3.14
CA LEU A 560 -8.92 -19.00 2.77
C LEU A 560 -10.13 -19.31 1.88
N LEU A 561 -11.28 -18.69 2.14
CA LEU A 561 -12.45 -18.73 1.25
C LEU A 561 -12.13 -18.14 -0.13
N SER A 562 -11.40 -17.01 -0.18
CA SER A 562 -10.94 -16.43 -1.44
C SER A 562 -10.08 -17.41 -2.24
N PHE A 563 -9.16 -18.12 -1.59
CA PHE A 563 -8.34 -19.14 -2.24
C PHE A 563 -9.18 -20.32 -2.76
N ALA A 564 -10.15 -20.78 -1.99
CA ALA A 564 -11.07 -21.84 -2.43
C ALA A 564 -11.91 -21.40 -3.64
N SER A 565 -12.45 -20.20 -3.61
CA SER A 565 -13.23 -19.62 -4.71
C SER A 565 -12.44 -19.55 -6.02
N ILE A 566 -11.16 -19.13 -5.95
CA ILE A 566 -10.27 -19.06 -7.11
C ILE A 566 -9.91 -20.45 -7.60
N ALA A 567 -9.60 -21.37 -6.68
CA ALA A 567 -9.25 -22.74 -7.02
C ALA A 567 -10.39 -23.44 -7.76
N SER A 568 -11.63 -23.28 -7.30
CA SER A 568 -12.82 -23.79 -7.98
C SER A 568 -13.05 -23.17 -9.35
N THR A 569 -12.93 -21.84 -9.46
CA THR A 569 -13.21 -21.10 -10.71
C THR A 569 -12.18 -21.38 -11.79
N ASN A 570 -10.89 -21.50 -11.42
CA ASN A 570 -9.76 -21.56 -12.37
C ASN A 570 -9.13 -22.97 -12.42
N ASN A 571 -9.72 -23.99 -11.81
CA ASN A 571 -9.18 -25.36 -11.75
C ASN A 571 -7.74 -25.39 -11.23
N TYR A 572 -7.50 -24.76 -10.07
CA TYR A 572 -6.20 -24.82 -9.39
C TYR A 572 -6.13 -26.07 -8.50
N VAL A 573 -4.95 -26.65 -8.39
CA VAL A 573 -4.73 -27.88 -7.64
C VAL A 573 -3.99 -27.65 -6.34
N LYS A 574 -4.22 -28.52 -5.36
CA LYS A 574 -3.52 -28.54 -4.08
C LYS A 574 -2.06 -28.94 -4.29
N PRO A 575 -1.08 -28.06 -4.00
CA PRO A 575 0.34 -28.43 -4.13
C PRO A 575 0.76 -29.37 -3.00
N LYS A 576 1.68 -30.30 -3.30
CA LYS A 576 2.33 -31.18 -2.32
C LYS A 576 3.59 -30.52 -1.79
N LEU A 577 3.54 -30.07 -0.53
CA LEU A 577 4.68 -29.44 0.13
C LEU A 577 5.55 -30.46 0.84
N ASN A 578 6.87 -30.34 0.70
CA ASN A 578 7.84 -31.17 1.41
C ASN A 578 9.08 -30.38 1.81
N ASP A 579 9.98 -31.02 2.57
CA ASP A 579 11.23 -30.42 3.04
C ASP A 579 12.42 -30.73 2.13
N SER A 580 12.18 -31.35 0.96
CA SER A 580 13.21 -31.60 -0.06
C SER A 580 13.64 -30.32 -0.78
N TYR A 581 14.55 -30.44 -1.73
CA TYR A 581 14.96 -29.35 -2.61
C TYR A 581 14.30 -29.43 -3.99
N THR A 582 13.31 -30.32 -4.16
CA THR A 582 12.64 -30.55 -5.44
C THR A 582 11.58 -29.49 -5.71
N LEU A 583 11.53 -28.98 -6.92
CA LEU A 583 10.45 -28.17 -7.46
C LEU A 583 9.99 -28.82 -8.77
N GLU A 584 8.84 -29.46 -8.75
CA GLU A 584 8.24 -30.09 -9.93
C GLU A 584 6.85 -29.52 -10.15
N ILE A 585 6.63 -28.91 -11.31
CA ILE A 585 5.35 -28.32 -11.72
C ILE A 585 4.97 -28.97 -13.07
N LYS A 586 3.81 -29.60 -13.12
CA LYS A 586 3.25 -30.19 -14.36
C LYS A 586 2.16 -29.30 -14.91
N ASN A 587 2.25 -28.99 -16.19
CA ASN A 587 1.31 -28.11 -16.89
C ASN A 587 1.02 -26.81 -16.11
N GLY A 588 2.08 -26.16 -15.61
CA GLY A 588 1.97 -24.88 -14.92
C GLY A 588 1.43 -23.78 -15.84
N ARG A 589 0.60 -22.91 -15.31
CA ARG A 589 0.00 -21.76 -15.99
C ARG A 589 0.30 -20.47 -15.26
N HIS A 590 0.36 -19.34 -15.96
CA HIS A 590 0.62 -18.05 -15.32
C HIS A 590 -0.69 -17.45 -14.79
N PRO A 591 -0.89 -17.27 -13.46
CA PRO A 591 -2.18 -16.93 -12.88
C PRO A 591 -2.76 -15.61 -13.38
N VAL A 592 -1.90 -14.63 -13.65
CA VAL A 592 -2.35 -13.30 -14.11
C VAL A 592 -2.62 -13.32 -15.61
N ILE A 593 -1.72 -13.87 -16.43
CA ILE A 593 -1.87 -13.88 -17.89
C ILE A 593 -3.07 -14.74 -18.29
N GLU A 594 -3.20 -15.95 -17.73
CA GLU A 594 -4.30 -16.89 -18.02
C GLU A 594 -5.68 -16.21 -17.89
N LYS A 595 -5.87 -15.42 -16.83
CA LYS A 595 -7.15 -14.78 -16.54
C LYS A 595 -7.48 -13.61 -17.49
N HIS A 596 -6.46 -13.00 -18.09
CA HIS A 596 -6.61 -11.80 -18.92
C HIS A 596 -6.37 -12.03 -20.41
N LEU A 597 -6.29 -13.31 -20.84
CA LEU A 597 -6.27 -13.65 -22.25
C LEU A 597 -7.59 -13.27 -22.94
N PRO A 598 -7.56 -12.87 -24.22
CA PRO A 598 -8.77 -12.65 -25.00
C PRO A 598 -9.66 -13.92 -25.04
N THR A 599 -10.96 -13.72 -25.13
CA THR A 599 -11.91 -14.83 -25.20
C THR A 599 -11.59 -15.75 -26.40
N GLY A 600 -11.36 -17.02 -26.13
CA GLY A 600 -11.01 -18.04 -27.14
C GLY A 600 -9.51 -18.32 -27.27
N GLU A 601 -8.65 -17.61 -26.54
CA GLU A 601 -7.24 -17.94 -26.41
C GLU A 601 -6.99 -18.70 -25.09
N GLU A 602 -6.23 -19.79 -25.16
CA GLU A 602 -5.82 -20.58 -24.01
C GLU A 602 -4.35 -20.35 -23.68
N TYR A 603 -4.01 -20.35 -22.39
CA TYR A 603 -2.62 -20.26 -21.95
C TYR A 603 -1.92 -21.60 -22.21
N ILE A 604 -0.75 -21.56 -22.84
CA ILE A 604 0.03 -22.77 -23.11
C ILE A 604 0.79 -23.18 -21.84
N ALA A 605 0.31 -24.22 -21.21
CA ALA A 605 0.87 -24.75 -19.97
C ALA A 605 2.23 -25.40 -20.19
N ASN A 606 3.14 -25.27 -19.21
CA ASN A 606 4.50 -25.77 -19.27
C ASN A 606 4.91 -26.53 -18.01
N ASP A 607 5.77 -27.54 -18.21
CA ASP A 607 6.38 -28.30 -17.14
C ASP A 607 7.70 -27.64 -16.73
N VAL A 608 7.96 -27.58 -15.43
CA VAL A 608 9.23 -27.12 -14.86
C VAL A 608 9.66 -28.08 -13.77
N SER A 609 10.88 -28.59 -13.88
CA SER A 609 11.50 -29.44 -12.87
C SER A 609 12.86 -28.88 -12.49
N LEU A 610 13.10 -28.64 -11.20
CA LEU A 610 14.35 -28.17 -10.65
C LEU A 610 14.70 -28.96 -9.39
N GLU A 611 15.94 -29.39 -9.27
CA GLU A 611 16.47 -30.10 -8.12
C GLU A 611 17.96 -29.78 -7.94
N ASN A 612 18.39 -29.58 -6.71
CA ASN A 612 19.74 -29.09 -6.40
C ASN A 612 20.89 -30.03 -6.87
N ASP A 613 20.65 -31.36 -6.93
CA ASP A 613 21.69 -32.35 -7.23
C ASP A 613 21.70 -32.85 -8.68
N SER A 614 20.57 -32.73 -9.39
CA SER A 614 20.42 -33.24 -10.76
C SER A 614 20.23 -32.11 -11.77
N GLN A 615 19.21 -31.30 -11.63
CA GLN A 615 18.83 -30.19 -12.52
C GLN A 615 18.71 -28.87 -11.74
N GLN A 616 19.86 -28.36 -11.31
CA GLN A 616 19.95 -27.14 -10.50
C GLN A 616 19.61 -25.88 -11.30
N ILE A 617 20.17 -25.79 -12.53
CA ILE A 617 20.10 -24.64 -13.41
C ILE A 617 19.48 -25.03 -14.74
N ILE A 618 18.42 -24.36 -15.13
CA ILE A 618 17.85 -24.42 -16.47
C ILE A 618 18.27 -23.17 -17.25
N ILE A 619 19.02 -23.35 -18.33
CA ILE A 619 19.29 -22.30 -19.31
C ILE A 619 18.18 -22.35 -20.34
N LEU A 620 17.44 -21.24 -20.45
CA LEU A 620 16.27 -21.11 -21.32
C LEU A 620 16.59 -20.19 -22.51
N THR A 621 16.69 -20.76 -23.69
CA THR A 621 16.93 -20.02 -24.94
C THR A 621 15.67 -19.90 -25.77
N GLY A 622 15.67 -19.01 -26.76
CA GLY A 622 14.54 -18.79 -27.68
C GLY A 622 14.36 -17.31 -28.04
N PRO A 623 13.52 -17.03 -29.03
CA PRO A 623 13.30 -15.68 -29.54
C PRO A 623 12.59 -14.77 -28.52
N ASN A 624 12.67 -13.46 -28.74
CA ASN A 624 11.83 -12.50 -28.02
C ASN A 624 10.35 -12.78 -28.35
N MET A 625 9.45 -12.46 -27.43
CA MET A 625 8.01 -12.73 -27.53
C MET A 625 7.61 -14.21 -27.44
N SER A 626 8.55 -15.15 -27.27
CA SER A 626 8.25 -16.58 -27.13
C SER A 626 7.64 -16.96 -25.77
N GLY A 627 7.70 -16.08 -24.78
CA GLY A 627 7.13 -16.31 -23.45
C GLY A 627 8.14 -16.71 -22.37
N LYS A 628 9.47 -16.58 -22.61
CA LYS A 628 10.52 -16.90 -21.62
C LYS A 628 10.30 -16.22 -20.27
N SER A 629 10.17 -14.88 -20.27
CA SER A 629 9.95 -14.09 -19.05
C SER A 629 8.62 -14.44 -18.34
N ALA A 630 7.59 -14.80 -19.09
CA ALA A 630 6.31 -15.27 -18.55
C ALA A 630 6.47 -16.62 -17.83
N LEU A 631 7.27 -17.55 -18.36
CA LEU A 631 7.58 -18.84 -17.73
C LEU A 631 8.36 -18.66 -16.42
N LEU A 632 9.36 -17.76 -16.40
CA LEU A 632 10.09 -17.44 -15.18
C LEU A 632 9.14 -16.93 -14.09
N ARG A 633 8.36 -15.89 -14.42
CA ARG A 633 7.39 -15.30 -13.49
C ARG A 633 6.34 -16.33 -13.04
N GLN A 634 5.80 -17.15 -13.95
CA GLN A 634 4.88 -18.24 -13.65
C GLN A 634 5.43 -19.14 -12.55
N THR A 635 6.67 -19.59 -12.67
CA THR A 635 7.30 -20.49 -11.71
C THR A 635 7.39 -19.86 -10.32
N ALA A 636 7.85 -18.60 -10.23
CA ALA A 636 7.91 -17.88 -8.95
C ALA A 636 6.53 -17.65 -8.34
N LEU A 637 5.53 -17.26 -9.16
CA LEU A 637 4.17 -17.01 -8.68
C LEU A 637 3.51 -18.30 -8.17
N ILE A 638 3.72 -19.45 -8.83
CA ILE A 638 3.22 -20.75 -8.36
C ILE A 638 3.83 -21.10 -7.00
N VAL A 639 5.15 -20.94 -6.83
CA VAL A 639 5.83 -21.19 -5.55
C VAL A 639 5.31 -20.24 -4.46
N LEU A 640 5.16 -18.95 -4.78
CA LEU A 640 4.65 -17.96 -3.84
C LEU A 640 3.20 -18.27 -3.44
N MET A 641 2.33 -18.59 -4.41
CA MET A 641 0.93 -18.98 -4.14
C MET A 641 0.86 -20.20 -3.23
N ALA A 642 1.68 -21.22 -3.49
CA ALA A 642 1.76 -22.38 -2.60
C ALA A 642 2.14 -21.99 -1.17
N GLN A 643 3.15 -21.12 -0.99
CA GLN A 643 3.66 -20.75 0.34
C GLN A 643 2.81 -19.70 1.09
N ILE A 644 1.86 -19.04 0.44
CA ILE A 644 0.84 -18.26 1.13
C ILE A 644 -0.38 -19.10 1.56
N GLY A 645 -0.46 -20.36 1.10
CA GLY A 645 -1.55 -21.29 1.41
C GLY A 645 -2.64 -21.38 0.35
N SER A 646 -2.41 -20.85 -0.87
CA SER A 646 -3.31 -20.97 -2.01
C SER A 646 -3.04 -22.25 -2.80
N PHE A 647 -4.06 -22.77 -3.45
CA PHE A 647 -3.90 -23.73 -4.54
C PHE A 647 -3.25 -23.06 -5.74
N VAL A 648 -2.66 -23.84 -6.63
CA VAL A 648 -1.78 -23.36 -7.70
C VAL A 648 -2.30 -23.69 -9.09
N PRO A 649 -2.05 -22.84 -10.09
CA PRO A 649 -2.42 -23.05 -11.49
C PRO A 649 -1.51 -24.08 -12.18
N ALA A 650 -1.75 -25.36 -11.91
CA ALA A 650 -1.03 -26.51 -12.47
C ALA A 650 -1.94 -27.74 -12.50
N ASP A 651 -1.51 -28.83 -13.13
CA ASP A 651 -2.18 -30.13 -13.03
C ASP A 651 -1.66 -30.95 -11.83
N ASP A 652 -0.37 -30.79 -11.50
CA ASP A 652 0.26 -31.36 -10.30
C ASP A 652 1.46 -30.49 -9.93
N ALA A 653 1.73 -30.32 -8.63
CA ALA A 653 2.88 -29.55 -8.15
C ALA A 653 3.46 -30.17 -6.89
N ILE A 654 4.77 -30.43 -6.91
CA ILE A 654 5.57 -30.86 -5.75
C ILE A 654 6.56 -29.74 -5.45
N ILE A 655 6.44 -29.13 -4.29
CA ILE A 655 7.21 -27.94 -3.95
C ILE A 655 7.98 -28.16 -2.65
N GLY A 656 9.30 -28.28 -2.76
CA GLY A 656 10.19 -28.14 -1.61
C GLY A 656 10.20 -26.70 -1.11
N MET A 657 10.04 -26.51 0.19
CA MET A 657 9.96 -25.17 0.78
C MET A 657 11.11 -24.27 0.35
N VAL A 658 10.77 -23.08 -0.14
CA VAL A 658 11.70 -22.03 -0.59
C VAL A 658 11.84 -20.98 0.51
N ASP A 659 13.05 -20.54 0.78
CA ASP A 659 13.31 -19.51 1.80
C ASP A 659 13.54 -18.12 1.20
N LYS A 660 13.96 -18.04 -0.07
CA LYS A 660 14.21 -16.78 -0.78
C LYS A 660 13.81 -16.90 -2.24
N ILE A 661 13.12 -15.90 -2.75
CA ILE A 661 12.81 -15.78 -4.18
C ILE A 661 13.48 -14.51 -4.69
N PHE A 662 14.32 -14.65 -5.69
CA PHE A 662 14.99 -13.54 -6.34
C PHE A 662 14.64 -13.48 -7.81
N THR A 663 14.37 -12.28 -8.29
CA THR A 663 14.09 -12.07 -9.70
C THR A 663 14.90 -10.92 -10.27
N ARG A 664 15.53 -11.18 -11.40
CA ARG A 664 16.05 -10.16 -12.30
C ARG A 664 15.35 -10.34 -13.65
N VAL A 665 14.22 -9.65 -13.83
CA VAL A 665 13.34 -9.78 -15.01
C VAL A 665 12.97 -8.40 -15.53
N GLY A 666 13.26 -8.14 -16.81
CA GLY A 666 12.91 -6.89 -17.49
C GLY A 666 13.96 -5.77 -17.31
N ALA A 667 14.00 -4.82 -18.23
CA ALA A 667 14.76 -3.59 -18.10
C ALA A 667 13.89 -2.51 -17.42
N SER A 668 14.29 -2.04 -16.26
CA SER A 668 13.65 -0.88 -15.64
C SER A 668 14.54 0.34 -15.82
N ASP A 669 14.14 1.26 -16.68
CA ASP A 669 14.77 2.56 -16.78
C ASP A 669 14.38 3.39 -15.55
N ASN A 670 15.31 3.61 -14.67
CA ASN A 670 15.13 4.56 -13.56
C ASN A 670 15.74 5.91 -13.93
N ILE A 671 15.03 6.64 -14.80
CA ILE A 671 15.47 7.96 -15.31
C ILE A 671 15.70 8.97 -14.16
N THR A 672 15.03 8.78 -13.03
CA THR A 672 15.09 9.70 -11.88
C THR A 672 16.37 9.55 -11.04
N SER A 673 17.05 8.42 -11.04
CA SER A 673 18.28 8.20 -10.25
C SER A 673 19.57 8.53 -11.01
N GLY A 674 19.50 8.78 -12.33
CA GLY A 674 20.69 9.02 -13.16
C GLY A 674 21.61 7.82 -13.30
N GLU A 675 21.23 6.63 -12.81
CA GLU A 675 22.00 5.38 -12.96
C GLU A 675 21.75 4.77 -14.35
N SER A 676 22.80 4.22 -14.97
CA SER A 676 22.63 3.48 -16.22
C SER A 676 21.86 2.18 -15.96
N THR A 677 21.06 1.76 -16.94
CA THR A 677 20.30 0.49 -16.90
C THR A 677 21.19 -0.71 -16.56
N PHE A 678 22.42 -0.70 -17.05
CA PHE A 678 23.41 -1.73 -16.75
C PHE A 678 23.87 -1.70 -15.28
N MET A 679 24.06 -0.52 -14.68
CA MET A 679 24.43 -0.42 -13.27
C MET A 679 23.32 -0.92 -12.35
N VAL A 680 22.06 -0.60 -12.67
CA VAL A 680 20.89 -1.14 -11.96
C VAL A 680 20.86 -2.66 -12.05
N GLU A 681 21.10 -3.22 -13.24
CA GLU A 681 21.18 -4.66 -13.47
C GLU A 681 22.27 -5.31 -12.62
N MET A 682 23.46 -4.72 -12.57
CA MET A 682 24.57 -5.24 -11.77
C MET A 682 24.29 -5.14 -10.27
N ASN A 683 23.66 -4.08 -9.79
CA ASN A 683 23.26 -3.92 -8.39
C ASN A 683 22.23 -4.99 -7.98
N GLU A 684 21.22 -5.24 -8.83
CA GLU A 684 20.23 -6.31 -8.60
C GLU A 684 20.90 -7.69 -8.55
N THR A 685 21.79 -7.97 -9.50
CA THR A 685 22.53 -9.23 -9.57
C THR A 685 23.48 -9.42 -8.39
N ALA A 686 24.19 -8.38 -7.99
CA ALA A 686 25.07 -8.42 -6.81
C ALA A 686 24.26 -8.69 -5.52
N SER A 687 23.10 -8.07 -5.36
CA SER A 687 22.19 -8.34 -4.23
C SER A 687 21.79 -9.82 -4.19
N ILE A 688 21.48 -10.42 -5.34
CA ILE A 688 21.14 -11.85 -5.43
C ILE A 688 22.32 -12.70 -4.99
N LEU A 689 23.48 -12.53 -5.62
CA LEU A 689 24.65 -13.39 -5.40
C LEU A 689 25.19 -13.34 -3.96
N ASN A 690 25.05 -12.21 -3.28
CA ASN A 690 25.47 -12.05 -1.89
C ASN A 690 24.47 -12.64 -0.87
N ASN A 691 23.26 -12.98 -1.28
CA ASN A 691 22.17 -13.42 -0.37
C ASN A 691 21.61 -14.82 -0.67
N ILE A 692 22.30 -15.63 -1.47
CA ILE A 692 21.83 -16.97 -1.86
C ILE A 692 21.81 -17.96 -0.68
N SER A 693 20.95 -18.98 -0.79
CA SER A 693 20.86 -20.15 0.10
C SER A 693 20.61 -21.44 -0.69
N ASN A 694 20.65 -22.60 -0.04
CA ASN A 694 20.28 -23.87 -0.67
C ASN A 694 18.81 -23.96 -1.11
N ARG A 695 17.94 -23.16 -0.50
CA ARG A 695 16.50 -23.15 -0.76
C ARG A 695 16.05 -21.97 -1.62
N SER A 696 17.00 -21.15 -2.09
CA SER A 696 16.68 -20.02 -2.95
C SER A 696 16.16 -20.46 -4.32
N LEU A 697 15.18 -19.73 -4.84
CA LEU A 697 14.71 -19.76 -6.23
C LEU A 697 15.15 -18.47 -6.91
N ILE A 698 15.97 -18.59 -7.94
CA ILE A 698 16.55 -17.46 -8.66
C ILE A 698 16.07 -17.44 -10.10
N LEU A 699 15.54 -16.30 -10.54
CA LEU A 699 15.04 -16.07 -11.89
C LEU A 699 15.84 -14.97 -12.56
N LEU A 700 16.63 -15.32 -13.57
CA LEU A 700 17.47 -14.40 -14.31
C LEU A 700 16.97 -14.28 -15.73
N ASP A 701 16.71 -13.06 -16.19
CA ASP A 701 16.23 -12.80 -17.54
C ASP A 701 17.14 -11.78 -18.23
N GLU A 702 17.78 -12.23 -19.30
CA GLU A 702 18.59 -11.43 -20.21
C GLU A 702 19.73 -10.64 -19.51
N ILE A 703 20.47 -11.27 -18.61
CA ILE A 703 21.63 -10.66 -17.94
C ILE A 703 22.75 -10.34 -18.96
N GLY A 704 23.37 -9.16 -18.82
CA GLY A 704 24.48 -8.69 -19.67
C GLY A 704 24.05 -7.93 -20.92
N ARG A 705 22.77 -7.61 -21.08
CA ARG A 705 22.23 -6.93 -22.27
C ARG A 705 22.58 -5.43 -22.34
N GLY A 706 22.89 -4.82 -21.21
CA GLY A 706 23.16 -3.38 -21.10
C GLY A 706 24.59 -2.95 -21.46
N THR A 707 25.47 -3.88 -21.89
CA THR A 707 26.89 -3.64 -22.22
C THR A 707 27.28 -4.26 -23.57
N SER A 708 28.58 -4.31 -23.89
CA SER A 708 29.07 -4.97 -25.09
C SER A 708 28.75 -6.46 -25.07
N THR A 709 28.56 -7.07 -26.23
CA THR A 709 28.15 -8.48 -26.36
C THR A 709 29.10 -9.43 -25.61
N TYR A 710 30.40 -9.23 -25.76
CA TYR A 710 31.39 -10.10 -25.11
C TYR A 710 31.47 -9.91 -23.59
N ASP A 711 31.38 -8.66 -23.10
CA ASP A 711 31.31 -8.41 -21.65
C ASP A 711 30.02 -9.03 -21.08
N GLY A 712 28.90 -8.88 -21.77
CA GLY A 712 27.62 -9.46 -21.39
C GLY A 712 27.66 -10.98 -21.28
N ILE A 713 28.17 -11.67 -22.30
CA ILE A 713 28.36 -13.14 -22.29
C ILE A 713 29.30 -13.56 -21.15
N SER A 714 30.43 -12.86 -20.99
CA SER A 714 31.43 -13.19 -19.97
C SER A 714 30.84 -13.10 -18.57
N ILE A 715 30.07 -12.03 -18.28
CA ILE A 715 29.37 -11.84 -17.00
C ILE A 715 28.29 -12.91 -16.80
N ALA A 716 27.45 -13.17 -17.79
CA ALA A 716 26.37 -14.16 -17.70
C ALA A 716 26.94 -15.57 -17.46
N ARG A 717 28.02 -15.92 -18.13
CA ARG A 717 28.72 -17.19 -17.94
C ARG A 717 29.35 -17.30 -16.54
N ALA A 718 30.08 -16.27 -16.09
CA ALA A 718 30.69 -16.24 -14.78
C ALA A 718 29.63 -16.36 -13.65
N ILE A 719 28.48 -15.68 -13.78
CA ILE A 719 27.36 -15.80 -12.82
C ILE A 719 26.83 -17.24 -12.78
N THR A 720 26.63 -17.86 -13.95
CA THR A 720 26.14 -19.24 -14.06
C THR A 720 27.12 -20.24 -13.44
N GLU A 721 28.42 -20.07 -13.71
CA GLU A 721 29.49 -20.89 -13.12
C GLU A 721 29.57 -20.70 -11.60
N TYR A 722 29.48 -19.45 -11.12
CA TYR A 722 29.42 -19.15 -9.69
C TYR A 722 28.25 -19.83 -8.99
N LEU A 723 27.06 -19.76 -9.54
CA LEU A 723 25.86 -20.39 -8.97
C LEU A 723 25.94 -21.93 -8.99
N HIS A 724 26.53 -22.50 -10.03
CA HIS A 724 26.72 -23.95 -10.14
C HIS A 724 27.81 -24.47 -9.19
N ASP A 725 28.97 -23.79 -9.14
CA ASP A 725 30.18 -24.26 -8.44
C ASP A 725 30.25 -23.72 -7.00
N HIS A 726 29.27 -23.00 -6.52
CA HIS A 726 29.26 -22.39 -5.19
C HIS A 726 29.52 -23.46 -4.10
N PRO A 727 30.51 -23.27 -3.22
CA PRO A 727 30.94 -24.32 -2.30
C PRO A 727 29.92 -24.70 -1.22
N LEU A 728 29.02 -23.75 -0.87
CA LEU A 728 28.08 -23.93 0.23
C LEU A 728 26.63 -24.05 -0.23
N TYR A 729 26.23 -23.41 -1.34
CA TYR A 729 24.85 -23.30 -1.73
C TYR A 729 24.60 -23.78 -3.16
N ARG A 730 23.49 -24.49 -3.37
CA ARG A 730 23.00 -24.98 -4.66
C ARG A 730 21.59 -24.45 -4.91
N ALA A 731 21.48 -23.15 -5.15
CA ALA A 731 20.20 -22.52 -5.43
C ALA A 731 19.57 -23.03 -6.75
N LYS A 732 18.25 -23.14 -6.79
CA LYS A 732 17.48 -23.44 -8.01
C LYS A 732 17.45 -22.22 -8.91
N VAL A 733 17.83 -22.38 -10.20
CA VAL A 733 17.96 -21.24 -11.12
C VAL A 733 17.21 -21.50 -12.43
N LEU A 734 16.42 -20.53 -12.86
CA LEU A 734 15.91 -20.41 -14.23
C LEU A 734 16.58 -19.20 -14.89
N PHE A 735 17.37 -19.44 -15.93
CA PHE A 735 18.11 -18.40 -16.62
C PHE A 735 17.67 -18.28 -18.07
N ALA A 736 16.84 -17.31 -18.38
CA ALA A 736 16.48 -16.97 -19.75
C ALA A 736 17.54 -16.06 -20.39
N THR A 737 18.00 -16.42 -21.56
CA THR A 737 19.08 -15.68 -22.24
C THR A 737 18.93 -15.75 -23.78
N HIS A 738 19.55 -14.80 -24.44
CA HIS A 738 19.76 -14.81 -25.91
C HIS A 738 21.15 -15.30 -26.31
N TYR A 739 22.03 -15.52 -25.32
CA TYR A 739 23.39 -15.99 -25.56
C TYR A 739 23.36 -17.50 -25.76
N HIS A 740 23.49 -17.94 -27.03
CA HIS A 740 23.50 -19.36 -27.40
C HIS A 740 24.76 -20.07 -26.92
N GLU A 741 25.83 -19.32 -26.70
CA GLU A 741 27.13 -19.77 -26.19
C GLU A 741 27.00 -20.38 -24.78
N LEU A 742 26.02 -19.95 -23.99
CA LEU A 742 25.75 -20.53 -22.66
C LEU A 742 25.25 -21.99 -22.75
N ASN A 743 24.71 -22.42 -23.94
CA ASN A 743 24.25 -23.80 -24.12
C ASN A 743 25.40 -24.81 -23.98
N GLU A 744 26.64 -24.41 -24.31
CA GLU A 744 27.82 -25.27 -24.19
C GLU A 744 28.10 -25.68 -22.73
N MET A 745 27.67 -24.87 -21.77
CA MET A 745 27.90 -25.14 -20.34
C MET A 745 27.26 -26.45 -19.89
N ALA A 746 26.16 -26.86 -20.47
CA ALA A 746 25.49 -28.14 -20.13
C ALA A 746 26.39 -29.37 -20.44
N SER A 747 27.34 -29.24 -21.37
CA SER A 747 28.30 -30.34 -21.72
C SER A 747 29.37 -30.49 -20.66
N SER A 748 29.72 -29.41 -19.95
CA SER A 748 30.82 -29.39 -18.96
C SER A 748 30.32 -29.40 -17.51
N LYS A 749 29.09 -29.01 -17.26
CA LYS A 749 28.50 -28.83 -15.93
C LYS A 749 27.23 -29.72 -15.77
N PRO A 750 27.31 -30.81 -14.98
CA PRO A 750 26.29 -31.86 -14.98
C PRO A 750 24.92 -31.45 -14.43
N ARG A 751 24.85 -30.34 -13.65
CA ARG A 751 23.58 -29.84 -13.07
C ARG A 751 22.97 -28.67 -13.87
N ILE A 752 23.52 -28.37 -15.06
CA ILE A 752 23.00 -27.38 -15.99
C ILE A 752 22.31 -28.11 -17.14
N HIS A 753 21.06 -27.74 -17.40
CA HIS A 753 20.25 -28.31 -18.47
C HIS A 753 19.75 -27.20 -19.39
N ASN A 754 19.83 -27.45 -20.68
CA ASN A 754 19.34 -26.54 -21.68
C ASN A 754 17.91 -26.85 -22.08
N TYR A 755 17.10 -25.80 -22.16
CA TYR A 755 15.74 -25.82 -22.69
C TYR A 755 15.55 -24.67 -23.67
N HIS A 756 14.64 -24.83 -24.59
CA HIS A 756 14.21 -23.76 -25.48
C HIS A 756 12.70 -23.70 -25.61
N VAL A 757 12.18 -22.51 -25.93
CA VAL A 757 10.77 -22.35 -26.25
C VAL A 757 10.55 -22.71 -27.72
N ALA A 758 9.76 -23.75 -27.98
CA ALA A 758 9.53 -24.31 -29.31
C ALA A 758 8.89 -23.28 -30.26
N VAL A 759 9.42 -23.26 -31.49
CA VAL A 759 8.97 -22.41 -32.57
C VAL A 759 8.71 -23.26 -33.77
N LYS A 760 7.63 -23.00 -34.52
CA LYS A 760 7.31 -23.70 -35.78
C LYS A 760 7.37 -22.71 -36.94
N GLU A 761 8.19 -23.02 -37.91
CA GLU A 761 8.25 -22.28 -39.18
C GLU A 761 7.28 -22.87 -40.19
N ILE A 762 6.40 -22.05 -40.75
CA ILE A 762 5.51 -22.38 -41.83
C ILE A 762 5.75 -21.40 -42.98
N GLY A 763 6.59 -21.79 -43.93
CA GLY A 763 7.04 -20.93 -45.00
C GLY A 763 7.79 -19.69 -44.49
N LYS A 764 7.24 -18.50 -44.69
CA LYS A 764 7.82 -17.22 -44.22
C LYS A 764 7.28 -16.75 -42.86
N LYS A 765 6.36 -17.50 -42.25
CA LYS A 765 5.76 -17.16 -40.94
C LYS A 765 6.34 -18.03 -39.85
N VAL A 766 6.61 -17.41 -38.72
CA VAL A 766 7.07 -18.07 -37.50
C VAL A 766 5.90 -18.09 -36.51
N ILE A 767 5.57 -19.25 -35.99
CA ILE A 767 4.54 -19.46 -34.99
C ILE A 767 5.24 -19.85 -33.70
N PHE A 768 5.07 -19.06 -32.65
CA PHE A 768 5.57 -19.34 -31.33
C PHE A 768 4.63 -20.36 -30.64
N LEU A 769 5.12 -21.56 -30.44
CA LEU A 769 4.34 -22.61 -29.78
C LEU A 769 4.26 -22.42 -28.27
N ARG A 770 5.10 -21.55 -27.70
CA ARG A 770 5.16 -21.24 -26.28
C ARG A 770 5.31 -22.46 -25.36
N LYS A 771 5.75 -23.59 -25.91
CA LYS A 771 5.98 -24.84 -25.19
C LYS A 771 7.48 -25.02 -24.94
N LEU A 772 7.83 -25.34 -23.69
CA LEU A 772 9.18 -25.62 -23.25
C LEU A 772 9.60 -27.02 -23.74
N THR A 773 10.74 -27.11 -24.36
CA THR A 773 11.31 -28.38 -24.87
C THR A 773 12.77 -28.50 -24.44
N PRO A 774 13.26 -29.73 -24.11
CA PRO A 774 14.66 -29.96 -23.80
C PRO A 774 15.56 -29.66 -25.01
N GLY A 775 16.80 -29.21 -24.73
CA GLY A 775 17.82 -28.85 -25.73
C GLY A 775 17.91 -27.33 -25.93
N GLY A 776 19.02 -26.87 -26.49
CA GLY A 776 19.27 -25.47 -26.85
C GLY A 776 18.65 -25.11 -28.21
N SER A 777 18.34 -23.82 -28.40
CA SER A 777 18.01 -23.27 -29.74
C SER A 777 19.31 -22.82 -30.42
N GLU A 778 19.51 -23.24 -31.66
CA GLU A 778 20.69 -22.85 -32.46
C GLU A 778 20.43 -21.61 -33.35
N HIS A 779 19.17 -21.17 -33.47
CA HIS A 779 18.80 -20.12 -34.41
C HIS A 779 18.30 -18.86 -33.73
N SER A 780 18.73 -17.71 -34.24
CA SER A 780 18.23 -16.40 -33.87
C SER A 780 17.01 -16.01 -34.72
N PHE A 781 15.91 -15.61 -34.07
CA PHE A 781 14.66 -15.22 -34.73
C PHE A 781 14.42 -13.69 -34.78
N GLY A 782 15.42 -12.87 -34.46
CA GLY A 782 15.29 -11.41 -34.38
C GLY A 782 14.76 -10.77 -35.65
N ILE A 783 15.23 -11.22 -36.85
CA ILE A 783 14.77 -10.73 -38.16
C ILE A 783 13.31 -11.11 -38.44
N HIS A 784 12.84 -12.26 -37.95
CA HIS A 784 11.46 -12.67 -38.07
C HIS A 784 10.54 -11.80 -37.18
N VAL A 785 10.97 -11.47 -35.99
CA VAL A 785 10.25 -10.53 -35.12
C VAL A 785 10.17 -9.13 -35.70
N ALA A 786 11.28 -8.64 -36.27
CA ALA A 786 11.31 -7.35 -36.99
C ALA A 786 10.34 -7.31 -38.19
N ARG A 787 10.19 -8.44 -38.90
CA ARG A 787 9.19 -8.58 -39.97
C ARG A 787 7.76 -8.52 -39.41
N MET A 788 7.47 -9.18 -38.32
CA MET A 788 6.16 -9.14 -37.64
C MET A 788 5.82 -7.73 -37.16
N ALA A 789 6.81 -6.97 -36.73
CA ALA A 789 6.67 -5.56 -36.31
C ALA A 789 6.44 -4.59 -37.50
N GLY A 790 6.45 -5.08 -38.75
CA GLY A 790 6.19 -4.27 -39.96
C GLY A 790 7.41 -3.50 -40.50
N MET A 791 8.63 -3.90 -40.17
CA MET A 791 9.84 -3.27 -40.73
C MET A 791 9.85 -3.33 -42.27
N PRO A 792 10.36 -2.29 -42.98
CA PRO A 792 10.46 -2.26 -44.42
C PRO A 792 11.23 -3.47 -45.00
N GLY A 793 10.70 -4.08 -46.07
CA GLY A 793 11.24 -5.30 -46.66
C GLY A 793 12.70 -5.19 -47.09
N SER A 794 13.14 -4.01 -47.57
CA SER A 794 14.53 -3.73 -47.93
C SER A 794 15.50 -3.83 -46.77
N VAL A 795 15.08 -3.32 -45.59
CA VAL A 795 15.87 -3.40 -44.33
C VAL A 795 16.00 -4.86 -43.88
N LEU A 796 14.87 -5.61 -43.91
CA LEU A 796 14.86 -7.02 -43.55
C LEU A 796 15.75 -7.87 -44.43
N GLN A 797 15.72 -7.63 -45.75
CA GLN A 797 16.55 -8.36 -46.70
C GLN A 797 18.05 -8.06 -46.49
N ARG A 798 18.38 -6.80 -46.24
CA ARG A 798 19.75 -6.40 -45.94
C ARG A 798 20.23 -7.04 -44.61
N ALA A 799 19.40 -7.00 -43.58
CA ALA A 799 19.70 -7.64 -42.29
C ALA A 799 19.94 -9.15 -42.43
N THR A 800 19.10 -9.85 -43.23
CA THR A 800 19.30 -11.29 -43.50
C THR A 800 20.65 -11.58 -44.20
N ASN A 801 21.02 -10.74 -45.15
CA ASN A 801 22.31 -10.91 -45.84
C ASN A 801 23.50 -10.66 -44.92
N ILE A 802 23.41 -9.68 -44.01
CA ILE A 802 24.45 -9.37 -43.02
C ILE A 802 24.56 -10.52 -42.04
N LEU A 803 23.44 -11.05 -41.50
CA LEU A 803 23.42 -12.19 -40.58
C LEU A 803 24.13 -13.41 -41.19
N ALA A 804 23.77 -13.76 -42.45
CA ALA A 804 24.40 -14.88 -43.12
C ALA A 804 25.92 -14.69 -43.37
N GLN A 805 26.41 -13.45 -43.49
CA GLN A 805 27.85 -13.16 -43.57
C GLN A 805 28.55 -13.32 -42.23
N LEU A 806 27.89 -12.88 -41.12
CA LEU A 806 28.46 -13.02 -39.75
C LEU A 806 28.49 -14.48 -39.33
N GLU A 807 27.46 -15.26 -39.57
CA GLU A 807 27.40 -16.69 -39.24
C GLU A 807 28.45 -17.49 -40.03
N LYS A 808 28.75 -17.15 -41.31
CA LYS A 808 29.82 -17.80 -42.08
C LYS A 808 31.21 -17.49 -41.53
N LYS A 809 31.48 -16.29 -41.04
CA LYS A 809 32.75 -15.96 -40.40
C LYS A 809 32.98 -16.76 -39.12
N HIS A 810 31.96 -16.95 -38.27
CA HIS A 810 32.08 -17.79 -37.07
C HIS A 810 32.43 -19.24 -37.36
N VAL A 811 31.84 -19.87 -38.37
CA VAL A 811 32.11 -21.26 -38.75
C VAL A 811 33.52 -21.46 -39.32
N THR A 812 34.12 -20.44 -39.96
CA THR A 812 35.48 -20.51 -40.46
C THR A 812 36.53 -20.38 -39.34
N ASP A 813 36.30 -19.53 -38.34
CA ASP A 813 37.19 -19.36 -37.19
C ASP A 813 37.22 -20.61 -36.30
N ASP A 814 36.10 -21.31 -36.10
CA ASP A 814 36.06 -22.60 -35.38
C ASP A 814 36.80 -23.72 -36.08
N GLN A 815 36.82 -23.76 -37.40
CA GLN A 815 37.55 -24.78 -38.14
C GLN A 815 39.07 -24.52 -38.20
N GLU A 816 39.53 -23.30 -38.08
CA GLU A 816 40.96 -22.98 -37.93
C GLU A 816 41.48 -23.29 -36.51
N ASN A 817 40.73 -23.04 -35.49
CA ASN A 817 41.07 -23.39 -34.08
C ASN A 817 41.17 -24.90 -33.84
N VAL A 818 40.38 -25.74 -34.54
CA VAL A 818 40.47 -27.21 -34.43
C VAL A 818 41.72 -27.77 -35.15
N ARG A 819 42.28 -27.07 -36.18
CA ARG A 819 43.50 -27.50 -36.90
C ARG A 819 44.79 -27.12 -36.18
N VAL A 820 44.81 -26.17 -35.25
CA VAL A 820 46.02 -25.74 -34.52
C VAL A 820 46.27 -26.58 -33.26
N SER A 821 45.34 -27.39 -32.77
CA SER A 821 45.50 -28.15 -31.50
C SER A 821 46.21 -29.52 -31.65
N SER A 822 46.83 -29.84 -32.80
CA SER A 822 47.55 -31.13 -33.00
C SER A 822 49.06 -30.98 -33.32
N LYS A 823 49.78 -30.10 -32.67
CA LYS A 823 51.26 -30.22 -32.58
C LYS A 823 51.85 -29.46 -31.38
N ASN A 824 52.23 -30.29 -30.42
CA ASN A 824 53.34 -30.15 -29.47
C ASN A 824 53.66 -28.87 -28.68
N ASP A 825 53.53 -29.04 -27.39
CA ASP A 825 54.50 -28.84 -26.29
C ASP A 825 55.18 -27.48 -26.06
N LYS A 826 54.95 -27.02 -24.82
CA LYS A 826 55.84 -26.29 -23.89
C LYS A 826 55.91 -24.78 -23.96
N THR A 827 55.61 -24.31 -22.77
CA THR A 827 55.96 -23.05 -22.11
C THR A 827 54.86 -21.99 -22.12
N GLY A 828 54.46 -21.71 -20.87
CA GLY A 828 53.47 -20.68 -20.59
C GLY A 828 53.96 -19.28 -20.93
N GLU A 829 53.01 -18.49 -21.33
CA GLU A 829 52.84 -17.08 -21.06
C GLU A 829 51.76 -16.51 -22.03
N ASP A 830 50.74 -15.91 -21.47
CA ASP A 830 49.84 -14.96 -22.09
C ASP A 830 49.30 -15.22 -23.50
N ILE A 831 48.19 -15.97 -23.59
CA ILE A 831 47.35 -15.91 -24.79
C ILE A 831 46.31 -14.80 -24.55
N GLN A 832 46.65 -13.58 -24.92
CA GLN A 832 45.71 -12.51 -25.15
C GLN A 832 45.00 -12.80 -26.47
N LEU A 833 43.77 -13.32 -26.44
CA LEU A 833 42.91 -13.51 -27.59
C LEU A 833 42.51 -12.14 -28.16
N SER A 834 43.13 -11.74 -29.22
CA SER A 834 42.81 -10.56 -30.04
C SER A 834 41.59 -10.85 -30.86
N PHE A 835 40.41 -10.38 -30.41
CA PHE A 835 39.11 -10.59 -31.07
C PHE A 835 38.59 -9.36 -31.79
N PHE A 836 39.40 -8.58 -32.46
CA PHE A 836 38.99 -7.62 -33.51
C PHE A 836 40.18 -7.33 -34.40
N GLN A 837 40.35 -8.14 -35.45
CA GLN A 837 40.92 -7.60 -36.68
C GLN A 837 39.79 -7.18 -37.56
N LEU A 838 39.36 -5.93 -37.48
CA LEU A 838 38.86 -5.23 -38.64
C LEU A 838 40.10 -5.08 -39.55
N ASP A 839 40.24 -5.98 -40.51
CA ASP A 839 41.17 -5.82 -41.59
C ASP A 839 40.74 -4.61 -42.41
N ASP A 840 41.16 -3.42 -41.98
CA ASP A 840 41.18 -2.23 -42.81
C ASP A 840 42.47 -2.32 -43.65
N PRO A 841 42.39 -2.53 -44.95
CA PRO A 841 43.58 -2.66 -45.84
C PRO A 841 44.53 -1.46 -45.71
N LEU A 842 44.04 -0.32 -45.22
CA LEU A 842 44.85 0.87 -44.97
C LEU A 842 45.69 0.70 -43.69
N LEU A 843 45.11 0.13 -42.59
CA LEU A 843 45.81 -0.13 -41.35
C LEU A 843 46.85 -1.23 -41.51
N GLU A 844 46.61 -2.28 -42.33
CA GLU A 844 47.59 -3.29 -42.67
C GLU A 844 48.77 -2.69 -43.42
N ARG A 845 48.49 -1.85 -44.41
CA ARG A 845 49.52 -1.16 -45.17
C ARG A 845 50.37 -0.22 -44.29
N ILE A 846 49.74 0.52 -43.38
CA ILE A 846 50.44 1.37 -42.40
C ILE A 846 51.31 0.53 -41.47
N ARG A 847 50.80 -0.61 -40.96
CA ARG A 847 51.55 -1.53 -40.13
C ARG A 847 52.78 -2.05 -40.86
N ASP A 848 52.64 -2.52 -42.13
CA ASP A 848 53.67 -3.07 -42.93
C ASP A 848 54.74 -2.00 -43.28
N ASP A 849 54.32 -0.77 -43.63
CA ASP A 849 55.17 0.38 -43.86
C ASP A 849 55.98 0.75 -42.58
N ILE A 850 55.39 0.70 -41.40
CA ILE A 850 56.08 0.95 -40.11
C ILE A 850 57.06 -0.19 -39.77
N MET A 851 56.65 -1.46 -39.97
CA MET A 851 57.49 -2.62 -39.69
C MET A 851 58.68 -2.77 -40.63
N ALA A 852 58.58 -2.25 -41.87
CA ALA A 852 59.66 -2.25 -42.83
C ALA A 852 60.69 -1.11 -42.62
N LEU A 853 60.46 -0.19 -41.68
CA LEU A 853 61.38 0.92 -41.37
C LEU A 853 62.43 0.48 -40.36
N ASP A 854 63.70 0.50 -40.78
CA ASP A 854 64.84 0.38 -39.87
C ASP A 854 65.14 1.75 -39.23
N ILE A 855 64.67 1.95 -38.03
CA ILE A 855 64.80 3.20 -37.27
C ILE A 855 66.26 3.62 -37.02
N ASN A 856 67.17 2.67 -36.98
CA ASN A 856 68.61 2.91 -36.72
C ASN A 856 69.33 3.49 -37.91
N THR A 857 68.80 3.41 -39.12
CA THR A 857 69.42 3.91 -40.35
C THR A 857 68.84 5.24 -40.85
N LEU A 858 67.78 5.76 -40.22
CA LEU A 858 67.09 6.99 -40.61
C LEU A 858 67.70 8.22 -39.95
N THR A 859 67.94 9.27 -40.72
CA THR A 859 68.21 10.58 -40.22
C THR A 859 66.94 11.24 -39.63
N PRO A 860 67.06 12.22 -38.68
CA PRO A 860 65.88 12.87 -38.07
C PRO A 860 64.95 13.49 -39.09
N VAL A 861 65.44 14.00 -40.23
CA VAL A 861 64.64 14.57 -41.28
C VAL A 861 63.89 13.49 -42.08
N GLU A 862 64.49 12.39 -42.38
CA GLU A 862 63.89 11.24 -43.06
C GLU A 862 62.80 10.60 -42.23
N ALA A 863 63.02 10.50 -40.91
CA ALA A 863 62.04 10.03 -39.93
C ALA A 863 60.77 10.93 -39.89
N LEU A 864 60.97 12.25 -39.89
CA LEU A 864 59.89 13.22 -40.00
C LEU A 864 59.13 13.15 -41.33
N MET A 865 59.79 12.94 -42.41
CA MET A 865 59.20 12.76 -43.75
C MET A 865 58.38 11.48 -43.83
N LYS A 866 58.85 10.38 -43.27
CA LYS A 866 58.11 9.09 -43.22
C LYS A 866 56.89 9.17 -42.28
N LEU A 867 56.99 9.80 -41.16
CA LEU A 867 55.84 10.07 -40.29
C LEU A 867 54.82 10.95 -41.01
N ASN A 868 55.20 11.93 -41.78
CA ASN A 868 54.30 12.78 -42.56
C ASN A 868 53.62 12.04 -43.74
N GLU A 869 54.32 11.09 -44.36
CA GLU A 869 53.75 10.18 -45.36
C GLU A 869 52.65 9.30 -44.74
N ILE A 870 52.90 8.67 -43.58
CA ILE A 870 51.97 7.82 -42.86
C ILE A 870 50.76 8.67 -42.38
N LYS A 871 50.99 9.88 -41.88
CA LYS A 871 49.95 10.82 -41.48
C LYS A 871 49.08 11.25 -42.68
N ASN A 872 49.64 11.40 -43.88
CA ASN A 872 48.91 11.76 -45.08
C ASN A 872 48.07 10.59 -45.65
N LEU A 873 48.50 9.33 -45.39
CA LEU A 873 47.70 8.16 -45.70
C LEU A 873 46.40 8.13 -44.81
N LEU A 874 46.50 8.49 -43.51
CA LEU A 874 45.37 8.63 -42.60
C LEU A 874 44.44 9.82 -42.91
N LYS A 875 44.88 10.88 -43.61
CA LYS A 875 44.09 12.05 -43.95
C LYS A 875 43.26 11.88 -45.23
N LYS A 876 43.48 10.85 -46.02
CA LYS A 876 42.76 10.60 -47.28
C LYS A 876 41.48 9.76 -47.13
N TYR A 877 41.10 9.54 -45.87
CA TYR A 877 39.83 8.90 -45.48
C TYR A 877 39.01 9.86 -44.61
#